data_605f709ea70fe3122733bc3934e18b99
#
_entry.id   605f709ea70fe3122733bc3934e18b99
#
_cell.length_a   1.000
_cell.length_b   1.000
_cell.length_c   1.000
_cell.angle_alpha   90.00
_cell.angle_beta   90.00
_cell.angle_gamma   90.00
#
_symmetry.space_group_name_H-M   'P 1'
#
loop_
_entity.id
_entity.type
_entity.pdbx_description
1 polymer ?
#
loop_
_entity_poly.entity_id
_entity_poly.type
_entity_poly.pdbx_seq_one_letter_code
_entity_poly.pdbx_strand_id
1 'polypeptide(L)'
;MDTKQSQHQHMAHDEHAHHEQHATGSCAHHEAHGQSGHCGHDAAQFRQRFWLSLLITISVLVCSPLLQQWLGYTLPEVVSRYVPAVSGTILLWYGGRVFIRAGWQELRQRQPGMMLLIALAISVAYGYSLLVTSGVVAGMDFWWELASLITIMLLGHWLEMAAIKRATDAAHTLAQLLPETAEVVTEQSINTVPLDHLAVGMTVLVRPGGRVPVDGQVISGASQVNESMLTGESRPVAKQSGSLVTAGTINGTGALHVMAQHIGDDTTLSHIMELVRQAEQRRSRTQVLADRAAGYLFYAALATALVTGAGWALAGASLGEVLQRVVTVLVVACPHALGLAVPLVVSISTGLAAQRGIVVRDRRAFEAARQVDVVLFDKTGTLTTGHLAVVAVHGGDEAAILGLAAAAEHEAEHPIAAAIRRAAADRRVAIPAARDLQTVPGYGVQAVVDGVPTLVGNAAFMQQHQIDRDEITTDHTVVYVAQAGRVCGVIELGDAPRPGAAAAVAALQRRGIMVAMVTGDGARPADAIARLVGITEVHAEVTPAKKAAIVMAYQQQGKRVCFVGDGVNDAPALAQAESGVAIGTGTDVAAASAGIMLVGDDPQAVVRVITLAQATYRKMVQNLCWGAGYNVLMLPLAAGVLAPVGVVISPAIGAVVMSLSTIIVAANAQLLRRTVV
;
A
#
# COMPACT_ATOMS: atom_id res chain seq x y z
N MET A 1 -46.21 6.34 46.52
CA MET A 1 -45.68 7.68 46.81
C MET A 1 -44.95 8.03 45.54
N ASP A 2 -45.65 8.60 44.74
CA ASP A 2 -45.76 9.97 44.15
C ASP A 2 -44.76 10.19 43.05
N THR A 3 -45.26 10.12 41.83
CA THR A 3 -45.93 11.11 40.95
C THR A 3 -44.98 12.27 40.60
N LYS A 4 -44.78 12.65 39.32
CA LYS A 4 -45.63 13.15 38.22
C LYS A 4 -44.76 13.42 37.03
N GLN A 5 -45.07 12.98 35.81
CA GLN A 5 -45.95 13.61 34.78
C GLN A 5 -45.55 15.07 34.49
N SER A 6 -45.28 15.45 33.28
CA SER A 6 -46.00 15.61 32.01
C SER A 6 -45.61 17.00 31.49
N GLN A 7 -45.61 17.45 30.31
CA GLN A 7 -46.46 17.49 29.12
C GLN A 7 -45.73 18.37 28.08
N HIS A 8 -45.72 17.99 26.85
CA HIS A 8 -46.42 18.49 25.66
C HIS A 8 -46.46 20.01 25.39
N GLN A 9 -46.02 20.44 24.18
CA GLN A 9 -46.83 21.02 23.08
C GLN A 9 -45.91 21.74 22.09
N HIS A 10 -45.87 21.34 20.83
CA HIS A 10 -46.61 21.78 19.63
C HIS A 10 -46.48 23.26 19.25
N MET A 11 -46.05 23.52 18.04
CA MET A 11 -46.57 24.22 16.83
C MET A 11 -45.41 24.87 16.11
N ALA A 12 -45.10 24.60 14.86
CA ALA A 12 -45.76 24.70 13.54
C ALA A 12 -45.65 26.11 12.90
N HIS A 13 -45.27 26.09 11.63
CA HIS A 13 -45.34 27.11 10.55
C HIS A 13 -44.39 28.32 10.65
N ASP A 14 -43.78 28.86 9.60
CA ASP A 14 -44.04 28.86 8.14
C ASP A 14 -42.84 29.42 7.37
N GLU A 15 -42.71 28.94 6.12
CA GLU A 15 -42.44 29.60 4.84
C GLU A 15 -41.19 30.47 4.54
N HIS A 16 -40.51 29.99 3.52
CA HIS A 16 -39.93 30.67 2.33
C HIS A 16 -39.03 31.90 2.49
N ALA A 17 -37.79 31.77 2.01
CA ALA A 17 -37.22 32.63 0.97
C ALA A 17 -35.89 32.09 0.42
N HIS A 18 -35.81 32.04 -0.88
CA HIS A 18 -34.62 31.81 -1.73
C HIS A 18 -33.47 32.76 -1.39
N HIS A 19 -32.23 32.22 -1.36
CA HIS A 19 -31.08 32.90 -1.97
C HIS A 19 -29.97 31.90 -2.28
N GLU A 20 -29.63 31.82 -3.56
CA GLU A 20 -28.37 31.25 -4.08
C GLU A 20 -27.17 31.94 -3.43
N GLN A 21 -26.25 31.19 -2.90
CA GLN A 21 -24.87 31.65 -2.79
C GLN A 21 -23.89 30.47 -2.76
N HIS A 22 -22.99 30.51 -3.70
CA HIS A 22 -21.72 29.85 -3.88
C HIS A 22 -21.17 28.99 -2.73
N ALA A 23 -20.99 27.70 -3.02
CA ALA A 23 -20.24 26.74 -2.23
C ALA A 23 -18.74 27.05 -2.26
N THR A 24 -18.23 27.75 -1.25
CA THR A 24 -16.84 27.67 -0.84
C THR A 24 -16.75 26.70 0.33
N GLY A 25 -16.23 25.51 0.06
CA GLY A 25 -16.04 24.45 1.05
C GLY A 25 -15.13 24.90 2.19
N SER A 26 -15.72 25.05 3.34
CA SER A 26 -15.07 25.28 4.64
C SER A 26 -14.46 24.00 5.15
N CYS A 27 -13.12 23.88 5.11
CA CYS A 27 -12.37 22.93 5.94
C CYS A 27 -12.26 23.52 7.35
N ALA A 28 -13.14 23.11 8.25
CA ALA A 28 -13.03 23.41 9.66
C ALA A 28 -13.26 22.15 10.49
N HIS A 29 -12.30 21.93 11.41
CA HIS A 29 -12.28 21.04 12.57
C HIS A 29 -12.08 19.54 12.38
N HIS A 30 -10.80 19.13 12.41
CA HIS A 30 -10.32 18.10 13.32
C HIS A 30 -8.87 18.40 13.70
N GLU A 31 -8.69 19.06 14.85
CA GLU A 31 -7.41 19.08 15.54
C GLU A 31 -7.19 17.70 16.17
N ALA A 32 -6.27 16.95 15.60
CA ALA A 32 -5.66 15.78 16.24
C ALA A 32 -4.14 15.91 16.15
N HIS A 33 -3.53 15.90 17.31
CA HIS A 33 -2.13 16.08 17.63
C HIS A 33 -1.12 15.40 16.66
N GLY A 34 -0.12 16.16 16.21
CA GLY A 34 1.20 15.64 15.87
C GLY A 34 1.53 15.46 14.40
N GLN A 35 1.30 16.48 13.56
CA GLN A 35 1.96 16.56 12.24
C GLN A 35 2.96 17.71 12.23
N SER A 36 4.25 17.35 12.15
CA SER A 36 5.32 18.28 11.80
C SER A 36 5.06 18.90 10.41
N GLY A 37 4.72 20.15 10.38
CA GLY A 37 5.05 21.24 9.45
C GLY A 37 4.78 21.12 7.95
N HIS A 38 4.19 20.06 7.39
CA HIS A 38 4.03 19.97 5.92
C HIS A 38 2.58 19.96 5.41
N CYS A 39 1.58 20.00 6.26
CA CYS A 39 0.18 20.08 5.86
C CYS A 39 -0.22 21.54 5.65
N GLY A 40 -0.36 21.97 4.38
CA GLY A 40 -0.96 23.26 4.03
C GLY A 40 -0.34 24.02 2.85
N HIS A 41 0.75 23.53 2.25
CA HIS A 41 1.34 24.21 1.10
C HIS A 41 1.14 23.38 -0.17
N ASP A 42 0.26 23.83 -1.06
CA ASP A 42 0.03 23.22 -2.36
C ASP A 42 1.29 23.38 -3.25
N ALA A 43 1.68 22.31 -3.96
CA ALA A 43 2.78 22.33 -4.94
C ALA A 43 2.61 23.46 -5.98
N ALA A 44 1.38 23.86 -6.29
CA ALA A 44 1.08 24.98 -7.17
C ALA A 44 1.53 26.32 -6.59
N GLN A 45 1.43 26.53 -5.27
CA GLN A 45 1.88 27.76 -4.62
C GLN A 45 3.41 27.90 -4.69
N PHE A 46 4.16 26.79 -4.45
CA PHE A 46 5.62 26.81 -4.58
C PHE A 46 6.05 27.07 -6.01
N ARG A 47 5.37 26.46 -6.99
CA ARG A 47 5.63 26.69 -8.43
C ARG A 47 5.43 28.16 -8.82
N GLN A 48 4.32 28.75 -8.42
CA GLN A 48 4.04 30.16 -8.72
C GLN A 48 5.08 31.09 -8.05
N ARG A 49 5.39 30.85 -6.77
CA ARG A 49 6.40 31.62 -6.05
C ARG A 49 7.78 31.47 -6.65
N PHE A 50 8.17 30.27 -7.09
CA PHE A 50 9.44 30.03 -7.75
C PHE A 50 9.60 30.89 -9.01
N TRP A 51 8.64 30.88 -9.94
CA TRP A 51 8.76 31.62 -11.18
C TRP A 51 8.83 33.13 -10.97
N LEU A 52 8.03 33.68 -10.07
CA LEU A 52 8.09 35.10 -9.74
C LEU A 52 9.39 35.46 -9.00
N SER A 53 9.85 34.61 -8.09
CA SER A 53 11.13 34.80 -7.42
C SER A 53 12.31 34.72 -8.40
N LEU A 54 12.25 33.83 -9.37
CA LEU A 54 13.27 33.71 -10.43
C LEU A 54 13.40 35.01 -11.24
N LEU A 55 12.25 35.59 -11.62
CA LEU A 55 12.23 36.90 -12.33
C LEU A 55 12.91 38.01 -11.51
N ILE A 56 12.61 38.08 -10.19
CA ILE A 56 13.23 39.06 -9.29
C ILE A 56 14.71 38.75 -9.12
N THR A 57 15.09 37.48 -9.00
CA THR A 57 16.48 37.05 -8.86
C THR A 57 17.32 37.44 -10.07
N ILE A 58 16.79 37.40 -11.27
CA ILE A 58 17.50 37.86 -12.47
C ILE A 58 17.92 39.31 -12.34
N SER A 59 17.08 40.20 -11.81
CA SER A 59 17.44 41.60 -11.61
C SER A 59 18.61 41.78 -10.61
N VAL A 60 18.64 40.96 -9.56
CA VAL A 60 19.74 40.95 -8.60
C VAL A 60 21.03 40.43 -9.23
N LEU A 61 20.94 39.35 -10.00
CA LEU A 61 22.10 38.76 -10.68
C LEU A 61 22.73 39.70 -11.69
N VAL A 62 21.92 40.37 -12.49
CA VAL A 62 22.41 41.37 -13.47
C VAL A 62 23.19 42.52 -12.78
N CYS A 63 22.78 42.88 -11.57
CA CYS A 63 23.49 43.91 -10.79
C CYS A 63 24.70 43.38 -10.01
N SER A 64 24.93 42.05 -9.98
CA SER A 64 26.03 41.46 -9.19
C SER A 64 27.40 41.82 -9.80
N PRO A 65 28.42 42.17 -8.96
CA PRO A 65 29.75 42.48 -9.46
C PRO A 65 30.40 41.34 -10.27
N LEU A 66 30.09 40.11 -9.90
CA LEU A 66 30.62 38.90 -10.54
C LEU A 66 30.12 38.76 -12.00
N LEU A 67 28.86 39.03 -12.26
CA LEU A 67 28.28 38.97 -13.60
C LEU A 67 28.75 40.13 -14.47
N GLN A 68 28.89 41.34 -13.87
CA GLN A 68 29.43 42.52 -14.53
C GLN A 68 30.87 42.30 -15.01
N GLN A 69 31.71 41.72 -14.15
CA GLN A 69 33.09 41.36 -14.53
C GLN A 69 33.13 40.26 -15.64
N TRP A 70 32.27 39.29 -15.56
CA TRP A 70 32.29 38.13 -16.46
C TRP A 70 31.78 38.49 -17.86
N LEU A 71 30.80 39.39 -17.96
CA LEU A 71 30.22 39.83 -19.22
C LEU A 71 30.78 41.17 -19.74
N GLY A 72 31.67 41.81 -18.97
CA GLY A 72 32.39 43.00 -19.39
C GLY A 72 31.53 44.28 -19.45
N TYR A 73 30.47 44.38 -18.66
CA TYR A 73 29.66 45.60 -18.57
C TYR A 73 29.76 46.22 -17.20
N THR A 74 29.47 47.53 -17.10
CA THR A 74 29.43 48.28 -15.85
C THR A 74 28.11 49.02 -15.72
N LEU A 75 27.46 48.92 -14.57
CA LEU A 75 26.28 49.67 -14.22
C LEU A 75 26.61 50.89 -13.34
N PRO A 76 25.80 51.96 -13.37
CA PRO A 76 25.97 53.06 -12.42
C PRO A 76 25.96 52.53 -10.98
N GLU A 77 26.81 53.13 -10.12
CA GLU A 77 26.98 52.72 -8.72
C GLU A 77 25.64 52.69 -7.95
N VAL A 78 24.79 53.68 -8.18
CA VAL A 78 23.45 53.76 -7.57
C VAL A 78 22.59 52.54 -7.94
N VAL A 79 22.64 52.11 -9.19
CA VAL A 79 21.88 50.94 -9.68
C VAL A 79 22.43 49.66 -9.08
N SER A 80 23.76 49.46 -9.13
CA SER A 80 24.44 48.28 -8.59
C SER A 80 24.27 48.14 -7.06
N ARG A 81 24.09 49.23 -6.33
CA ARG A 81 23.94 49.21 -4.86
C ARG A 81 22.49 49.05 -4.41
N TYR A 82 21.54 49.78 -5.01
CA TYR A 82 20.18 49.86 -4.47
C TYR A 82 19.19 48.90 -5.15
N VAL A 83 19.39 48.55 -6.43
CA VAL A 83 18.49 47.60 -7.10
C VAL A 83 18.53 46.20 -6.47
N PRO A 84 19.70 45.63 -6.13
CA PRO A 84 19.76 44.36 -5.40
C PRO A 84 19.10 44.43 -4.03
N ALA A 85 19.27 45.55 -3.29
CA ALA A 85 18.69 45.74 -1.97
C ALA A 85 17.14 45.77 -2.02
N VAL A 86 16.58 46.52 -2.96
CA VAL A 86 15.12 46.58 -3.14
C VAL A 86 14.57 45.23 -3.63
N SER A 87 15.17 44.67 -4.66
CA SER A 87 14.75 43.35 -5.22
C SER A 87 14.92 42.24 -4.19
N GLY A 88 16.02 42.17 -3.45
CA GLY A 88 16.26 41.21 -2.38
C GLY A 88 15.27 41.33 -1.22
N THR A 89 14.88 42.56 -0.87
CA THR A 89 13.84 42.80 0.14
C THR A 89 12.48 42.30 -0.34
N ILE A 90 12.09 42.61 -1.57
CA ILE A 90 10.86 42.11 -2.16
C ILE A 90 10.87 40.57 -2.18
N LEU A 91 11.99 39.97 -2.57
CA LEU A 91 12.16 38.53 -2.64
C LEU A 91 12.06 37.87 -1.26
N LEU A 92 12.63 38.48 -0.23
CA LEU A 92 12.49 38.00 1.16
C LEU A 92 11.02 37.99 1.60
N TRP A 93 10.29 39.06 1.37
CA TRP A 93 8.89 39.18 1.77
C TRP A 93 7.95 38.32 0.94
N TYR A 94 8.25 38.07 -0.32
CA TYR A 94 7.42 37.26 -1.20
C TYR A 94 7.81 35.76 -1.17
N GLY A 95 9.04 35.44 -1.52
CA GLY A 95 9.56 34.07 -1.61
C GLY A 95 10.04 33.52 -0.26
N GLY A 96 10.79 34.35 0.52
CA GLY A 96 11.38 33.97 1.80
C GLY A 96 10.38 33.83 2.94
N ARG A 97 9.24 34.51 2.86
CA ARG A 97 8.19 34.49 3.92
C ARG A 97 7.73 33.09 4.30
N VAL A 98 7.70 32.15 3.37
CA VAL A 98 7.31 30.75 3.63
C VAL A 98 8.27 30.12 4.61
N PHE A 99 9.58 30.28 4.35
CA PHE A 99 10.64 29.69 5.20
C PHE A 99 10.68 30.36 6.58
N ILE A 100 10.56 31.68 6.64
CA ILE A 100 10.56 32.42 7.90
C ILE A 100 9.36 32.02 8.77
N ARG A 101 8.16 31.92 8.21
CA ARG A 101 6.97 31.52 8.95
C ARG A 101 7.05 30.08 9.44
N ALA A 102 7.47 29.16 8.58
CA ALA A 102 7.63 27.76 8.94
C ALA A 102 8.73 27.57 9.99
N GLY A 103 9.88 28.26 9.84
CA GLY A 103 10.96 28.25 10.84
C GLY A 103 10.52 28.81 12.19
N TRP A 104 9.71 29.87 12.20
CA TRP A 104 9.13 30.42 13.42
C TRP A 104 8.19 29.43 14.12
N GLN A 105 7.40 28.69 13.35
CA GLN A 105 6.54 27.64 13.89
C GLN A 105 7.34 26.49 14.50
N GLU A 106 8.39 26.00 13.82
CA GLU A 106 9.32 24.99 14.36
C GLU A 106 9.95 25.44 15.69
N LEU A 107 10.40 26.71 15.76
CA LEU A 107 10.97 27.30 16.98
C LEU A 107 9.93 27.34 18.11
N ARG A 108 8.70 27.79 17.81
CA ARG A 108 7.62 27.89 18.80
C ARG A 108 7.18 26.52 19.32
N GLN A 109 7.20 25.51 18.48
CA GLN A 109 6.87 24.12 18.82
C GLN A 109 8.03 23.39 19.53
N ARG A 110 9.20 24.05 19.68
CA ARG A 110 10.44 23.46 20.23
C ARG A 110 10.88 22.20 19.49
N GLN A 111 10.58 22.12 18.20
CA GLN A 111 10.98 21.05 17.29
C GLN A 111 11.79 21.64 16.14
N PRO A 112 13.05 22.06 16.40
CA PRO A 112 13.87 22.68 15.37
C PRO A 112 14.13 21.72 14.22
N GLY A 113 13.92 22.19 13.01
CA GLY A 113 14.04 21.40 11.77
C GLY A 113 14.70 22.19 10.65
N MET A 114 14.48 21.75 9.41
CA MET A 114 15.11 22.34 8.24
C MET A 114 14.65 23.76 7.94
N MET A 115 13.37 24.10 8.21
CA MET A 115 12.82 25.41 7.90
C MET A 115 13.45 26.49 8.79
N LEU A 116 13.77 26.16 10.04
CA LEU A 116 14.45 27.06 10.96
C LEU A 116 15.89 27.33 10.52
N LEU A 117 16.64 26.35 10.01
CA LEU A 117 17.98 26.55 9.45
C LEU A 117 17.97 27.48 8.25
N ILE A 118 17.04 27.28 7.33
CA ILE A 118 16.89 28.12 6.15
C ILE A 118 16.50 29.55 6.56
N ALA A 119 15.52 29.68 7.46
CA ALA A 119 15.08 30.98 7.97
C ALA A 119 16.22 31.73 8.63
N LEU A 120 17.06 31.07 9.42
CA LEU A 120 18.24 31.63 10.06
C LEU A 120 19.27 32.11 9.01
N ALA A 121 19.59 31.25 8.03
CA ALA A 121 20.55 31.59 6.97
C ALA A 121 20.07 32.80 6.14
N ILE A 122 18.80 32.81 5.73
CA ILE A 122 18.18 33.92 4.99
C ILE A 122 18.21 35.22 5.83
N SER A 123 17.87 35.13 7.12
CA SER A 123 17.83 36.30 8.01
C SER A 123 19.21 36.89 8.22
N VAL A 124 20.26 36.06 8.42
CA VAL A 124 21.64 36.51 8.58
C VAL A 124 22.15 37.17 7.30
N ALA A 125 21.93 36.53 6.12
CA ALA A 125 22.34 37.08 4.84
C ALA A 125 21.65 38.42 4.54
N TYR A 126 20.35 38.53 4.79
CA TYR A 126 19.58 39.77 4.63
C TYR A 126 20.07 40.88 5.54
N GLY A 127 20.20 40.62 6.86
CA GLY A 127 20.63 41.61 7.85
C GLY A 127 22.00 42.16 7.54
N TYR A 128 22.97 41.30 7.20
CA TYR A 128 24.32 41.73 6.82
C TYR A 128 24.29 42.56 5.52
N SER A 129 23.61 42.11 4.48
CA SER A 129 23.53 42.85 3.22
C SER A 129 22.91 44.24 3.39
N LEU A 130 21.93 44.37 4.29
CA LEU A 130 21.31 45.65 4.62
C LEU A 130 22.31 46.60 5.31
N LEU A 131 23.12 46.09 6.25
CA LEU A 131 24.16 46.88 6.94
C LEU A 131 25.27 47.35 5.97
N VAL A 132 25.67 46.50 5.03
CA VAL A 132 26.64 46.88 3.98
C VAL A 132 26.05 47.92 3.04
N THR A 133 24.83 47.71 2.55
CA THR A 133 24.15 48.66 1.65
C THR A 133 23.92 50.04 2.32
N SER A 134 23.61 50.05 3.63
CA SER A 134 23.43 51.30 4.39
C SER A 134 24.77 52.00 4.70
N GLY A 135 25.93 51.36 4.47
CA GLY A 135 27.26 51.91 4.74
C GLY A 135 27.71 51.79 6.20
N VAL A 136 26.96 51.07 7.03
CA VAL A 136 27.33 50.84 8.47
C VAL A 136 28.48 49.85 8.58
N VAL A 137 28.57 48.89 7.67
CA VAL A 137 29.64 47.88 7.64
C VAL A 137 30.29 47.92 6.26
N ALA A 138 31.62 47.94 6.24
CA ALA A 138 32.39 47.82 5.01
C ALA A 138 32.50 46.34 4.60
N GLY A 139 32.29 46.02 3.32
CA GLY A 139 32.39 44.66 2.83
C GLY A 139 31.58 44.47 1.53
N MET A 140 31.56 43.23 1.02
CA MET A 140 30.69 42.84 -0.10
C MET A 140 29.35 42.36 0.45
N ASP A 141 28.27 42.82 -0.13
CA ASP A 141 26.91 42.38 0.22
C ASP A 141 26.62 40.92 -0.24
N PHE A 142 25.57 40.32 0.28
CA PHE A 142 25.12 38.96 -0.05
C PHE A 142 23.76 38.94 -0.77
N TRP A 143 23.40 40.02 -1.49
CA TRP A 143 22.10 40.10 -2.15
C TRP A 143 21.91 39.00 -3.20
N TRP A 144 22.95 38.67 -3.97
CA TRP A 144 22.86 37.65 -5.00
C TRP A 144 22.81 36.24 -4.38
N GLU A 145 23.55 35.99 -3.29
CA GLU A 145 23.47 34.74 -2.55
C GLU A 145 22.10 34.55 -1.91
N LEU A 146 21.55 35.60 -1.28
CA LEU A 146 20.21 35.57 -0.71
C LEU A 146 19.14 35.26 -1.76
N ALA A 147 19.21 35.98 -2.89
CA ALA A 147 18.25 35.79 -3.99
C ALA A 147 18.33 34.36 -4.59
N SER A 148 19.55 33.90 -4.85
CA SER A 148 19.80 32.54 -5.34
C SER A 148 19.34 31.49 -4.34
N LEU A 149 19.64 31.65 -3.05
CA LEU A 149 19.25 30.73 -1.98
C LEU A 149 17.72 30.58 -1.92
N ILE A 150 16.98 31.71 -1.82
CA ILE A 150 15.52 31.68 -1.75
C ILE A 150 14.92 30.99 -2.97
N THR A 151 15.41 31.33 -4.18
CA THR A 151 14.87 30.80 -5.44
C THR A 151 15.16 29.30 -5.60
N ILE A 152 16.40 28.87 -5.29
CA ILE A 152 16.79 27.45 -5.35
C ILE A 152 16.02 26.64 -4.29
N MET A 153 15.80 27.19 -3.11
CA MET A 153 15.02 26.55 -2.06
C MET A 153 13.54 26.39 -2.45
N LEU A 154 12.95 27.39 -3.08
CA LEU A 154 11.58 27.29 -3.63
C LEU A 154 11.48 26.21 -4.72
N LEU A 155 12.49 26.11 -5.59
CA LEU A 155 12.57 25.04 -6.60
C LEU A 155 12.65 23.67 -5.94
N GLY A 156 13.54 23.51 -4.96
CA GLY A 156 13.73 22.26 -4.21
C GLY A 156 12.41 21.79 -3.58
N HIS A 157 11.72 22.66 -2.86
CA HIS A 157 10.43 22.36 -2.23
C HIS A 157 9.32 22.09 -3.24
N TRP A 158 9.28 22.82 -4.37
CA TRP A 158 8.32 22.51 -5.43
C TRP A 158 8.56 21.11 -6.00
N LEU A 159 9.79 20.73 -6.31
CA LEU A 159 10.13 19.40 -6.82
C LEU A 159 9.82 18.30 -5.79
N GLU A 160 10.09 18.57 -4.51
CA GLU A 160 9.74 17.69 -3.39
C GLU A 160 8.22 17.44 -3.33
N MET A 161 7.42 18.51 -3.24
CA MET A 161 5.97 18.41 -3.18
C MET A 161 5.38 17.74 -4.44
N ALA A 162 5.93 18.03 -5.62
CA ALA A 162 5.52 17.37 -6.85
C ALA A 162 5.87 15.86 -6.86
N ALA A 163 7.01 15.48 -6.29
CA ALA A 163 7.41 14.08 -6.16
C ALA A 163 6.51 13.32 -5.17
N ILE A 164 6.20 13.93 -4.02
CA ILE A 164 5.27 13.37 -3.04
C ILE A 164 3.88 13.21 -3.66
N LYS A 165 3.34 14.26 -4.29
CA LYS A 165 2.02 14.21 -4.93
C LYS A 165 1.92 13.07 -5.95
N ARG A 166 2.91 12.94 -6.86
CA ARG A 166 2.95 11.85 -7.84
C ARG A 166 3.06 10.45 -7.21
N ALA A 167 3.59 10.36 -6.01
CA ALA A 167 3.72 9.10 -5.29
C ALA A 167 2.44 8.73 -4.55
N THR A 168 1.74 9.73 -3.97
CA THR A 168 0.48 9.57 -3.22
C THR A 168 -0.73 9.34 -4.14
N ASP A 169 -0.62 9.61 -5.43
CA ASP A 169 -1.68 9.37 -6.43
C ASP A 169 -2.03 7.87 -6.64
N ALA A 170 -1.42 6.96 -5.90
CA ALA A 170 -1.73 5.52 -6.02
C ALA A 170 -3.15 5.19 -5.54
N ALA A 171 -3.60 5.76 -4.43
CA ALA A 171 -5.00 5.63 -3.99
C ALA A 171 -5.97 6.27 -5.00
N HIS A 172 -5.57 7.39 -5.60
CA HIS A 172 -6.33 8.05 -6.66
C HIS A 172 -6.40 7.22 -7.95
N THR A 173 -5.34 6.46 -8.27
CA THR A 173 -5.33 5.54 -9.41
C THR A 173 -6.32 4.39 -9.21
N LEU A 174 -6.48 3.89 -7.99
CA LEU A 174 -7.50 2.90 -7.65
C LEU A 174 -8.92 3.49 -7.77
N ALA A 175 -9.14 4.73 -7.35
CA ALA A 175 -10.43 5.40 -7.51
C ALA A 175 -10.83 5.57 -8.99
N GLN A 176 -9.87 5.74 -9.89
CA GLN A 176 -10.12 5.80 -11.34
C GLN A 176 -10.54 4.45 -11.96
N LEU A 177 -10.52 3.35 -11.19
CA LEU A 177 -11.02 2.05 -11.64
C LEU A 177 -12.55 1.99 -11.66
N LEU A 178 -13.25 2.83 -10.90
CA LEU A 178 -14.70 2.92 -10.96
C LEU A 178 -15.12 3.75 -12.18
N PRO A 179 -16.17 3.33 -12.92
CA PRO A 179 -16.78 4.17 -13.94
C PRO A 179 -17.53 5.34 -13.27
N GLU A 180 -17.81 6.41 -13.99
CA GLU A 180 -18.59 7.53 -13.45
C GLU A 180 -20.09 7.23 -13.42
N THR A 181 -20.56 6.33 -14.30
CA THR A 181 -21.96 5.97 -14.47
C THR A 181 -22.15 4.47 -14.61
N ALA A 182 -23.36 4.00 -14.32
CA ALA A 182 -23.78 2.61 -14.50
C ALA A 182 -25.06 2.51 -15.36
N GLU A 183 -25.19 1.44 -16.13
CA GLU A 183 -26.41 1.14 -16.88
C GLU A 183 -27.34 0.27 -16.04
N VAL A 184 -28.41 0.83 -15.52
CA VAL A 184 -29.43 0.11 -14.73
C VAL A 184 -30.50 -0.45 -15.65
N VAL A 185 -30.78 -1.74 -15.52
CA VAL A 185 -31.81 -2.47 -16.26
C VAL A 185 -33.12 -2.44 -15.48
N THR A 186 -34.15 -1.88 -16.08
CA THR A 186 -35.53 -1.92 -15.60
C THR A 186 -36.38 -2.77 -16.55
N GLU A 187 -37.58 -3.16 -16.16
CA GLU A 187 -38.47 -3.98 -17.01
C GLU A 187 -38.75 -3.40 -18.40
N GLN A 188 -38.59 -2.08 -18.59
CA GLN A 188 -38.95 -1.37 -19.82
C GLN A 188 -37.78 -0.68 -20.52
N SER A 189 -36.64 -0.48 -19.86
CA SER A 189 -35.55 0.33 -20.41
C SER A 189 -34.21 0.06 -19.73
N ILE A 190 -33.13 0.44 -20.40
CA ILE A 190 -31.78 0.55 -19.82
C ILE A 190 -31.50 2.04 -19.64
N ASN A 191 -31.27 2.46 -18.41
CA ASN A 191 -31.02 3.85 -18.06
C ASN A 191 -29.60 4.02 -17.53
N THR A 192 -28.87 5.00 -18.05
CA THR A 192 -27.56 5.37 -17.51
C THR A 192 -27.75 6.31 -16.31
N VAL A 193 -27.26 5.91 -15.16
CA VAL A 193 -27.34 6.68 -13.91
C VAL A 193 -25.95 6.91 -13.31
N PRO A 194 -25.70 8.01 -12.61
CA PRO A 194 -24.50 8.17 -11.78
C PRO A 194 -24.40 7.10 -10.70
N LEU A 195 -23.18 6.75 -10.26
CA LEU A 195 -22.97 5.68 -9.26
C LEU A 195 -23.64 5.99 -7.91
N ASP A 196 -23.73 7.25 -7.53
CA ASP A 196 -24.37 7.72 -6.29
C ASP A 196 -25.90 7.54 -6.27
N HIS A 197 -26.52 7.26 -7.43
CA HIS A 197 -27.96 6.97 -7.54
C HIS A 197 -28.27 5.45 -7.56
N LEU A 198 -27.24 4.59 -7.45
CA LEU A 198 -27.47 3.15 -7.36
C LEU A 198 -28.03 2.77 -5.99
N ALA A 199 -28.84 1.72 -5.96
CA ALA A 199 -29.33 1.12 -4.73
C ALA A 199 -29.07 -0.40 -4.74
N VAL A 200 -28.93 -0.97 -3.54
CA VAL A 200 -28.79 -2.42 -3.36
C VAL A 200 -30.03 -3.13 -3.94
N GLY A 201 -29.81 -4.22 -4.67
CA GLY A 201 -30.86 -4.96 -5.36
C GLY A 201 -31.14 -4.50 -6.80
N MET A 202 -30.62 -3.36 -7.26
CA MET A 202 -30.72 -2.95 -8.66
C MET A 202 -29.89 -3.87 -9.55
N THR A 203 -30.40 -4.13 -10.76
CA THR A 203 -29.69 -4.91 -11.79
C THR A 203 -28.92 -3.97 -12.71
N VAL A 204 -27.62 -4.16 -12.79
CA VAL A 204 -26.70 -3.37 -13.62
C VAL A 204 -26.22 -4.20 -14.81
N LEU A 205 -26.27 -3.64 -16.02
CA LEU A 205 -25.69 -4.22 -17.23
C LEU A 205 -24.21 -3.83 -17.33
N VAL A 206 -23.34 -4.81 -17.39
CA VAL A 206 -21.91 -4.61 -17.66
C VAL A 206 -21.60 -5.15 -19.05
N ARG A 207 -21.34 -4.24 -19.99
CA ARG A 207 -21.04 -4.58 -21.38
C ARG A 207 -19.64 -5.20 -21.53
N PRO A 208 -19.37 -5.92 -22.61
CA PRO A 208 -18.02 -6.38 -22.94
C PRO A 208 -17.01 -5.22 -22.95
N GLY A 209 -15.86 -5.40 -22.27
CA GLY A 209 -14.84 -4.37 -22.08
C GLY A 209 -15.19 -3.29 -21.04
N GLY A 210 -16.43 -3.29 -20.51
CA GLY A 210 -16.87 -2.35 -19.48
C GLY A 210 -16.33 -2.68 -18.10
N ARG A 211 -16.25 -1.67 -17.23
CA ARG A 211 -15.89 -1.84 -15.82
C ARG A 211 -17.13 -2.19 -15.01
N VAL A 212 -16.98 -3.08 -14.05
CA VAL A 212 -18.01 -3.45 -13.10
C VAL A 212 -18.20 -2.29 -12.09
N PRO A 213 -19.40 -1.71 -11.96
CA PRO A 213 -19.60 -0.51 -11.14
C PRO A 213 -19.90 -0.80 -9.66
N VAL A 214 -20.26 -2.03 -9.31
CA VAL A 214 -20.74 -2.45 -7.98
C VAL A 214 -20.17 -3.81 -7.61
N ASP A 215 -20.15 -4.14 -6.32
CA ASP A 215 -20.00 -5.54 -5.91
C ASP A 215 -21.37 -6.20 -5.99
N GLY A 216 -21.45 -7.37 -6.61
CA GLY A 216 -22.74 -8.04 -6.79
C GLY A 216 -22.65 -9.44 -7.33
N GLN A 217 -23.82 -10.03 -7.57
CA GLN A 217 -23.96 -11.36 -8.10
C GLN A 217 -24.47 -11.33 -9.55
N VAL A 218 -23.84 -12.09 -10.42
CA VAL A 218 -24.31 -12.27 -11.80
C VAL A 218 -25.63 -13.02 -11.79
N ILE A 219 -26.70 -12.41 -12.29
CA ILE A 219 -28.02 -13.04 -12.42
C ILE A 219 -28.20 -13.67 -13.80
N SER A 220 -27.57 -13.11 -14.84
CA SER A 220 -27.60 -13.69 -16.20
C SER A 220 -26.37 -13.26 -17.00
N GLY A 221 -26.02 -14.07 -18.00
CA GLY A 221 -24.83 -13.87 -18.83
C GLY A 221 -23.68 -14.77 -18.42
N ALA A 222 -22.67 -14.85 -19.30
CA ALA A 222 -21.41 -15.55 -19.06
C ALA A 222 -20.27 -14.76 -19.71
N SER A 223 -19.18 -14.57 -18.99
CA SER A 223 -18.00 -13.83 -19.46
C SER A 223 -16.75 -14.25 -18.72
N GLN A 224 -15.61 -13.74 -19.18
CA GLN A 224 -14.35 -13.78 -18.44
C GLN A 224 -14.07 -12.38 -17.88
N VAL A 225 -13.89 -12.25 -16.58
CA VAL A 225 -13.64 -10.98 -15.91
C VAL A 225 -12.17 -10.88 -15.53
N ASN A 226 -11.54 -9.77 -15.91
CA ASN A 226 -10.17 -9.47 -15.53
C ASN A 226 -10.16 -8.78 -14.15
N GLU A 227 -9.70 -9.50 -13.15
CA GLU A 227 -9.60 -9.05 -11.75
C GLU A 227 -8.16 -8.63 -11.37
N SER A 228 -7.23 -8.59 -12.34
CA SER A 228 -5.80 -8.37 -12.10
C SER A 228 -5.48 -7.06 -11.37
N MET A 229 -6.30 -6.04 -11.51
CA MET A 229 -6.13 -4.75 -10.84
C MET A 229 -6.39 -4.82 -9.33
N LEU A 230 -7.15 -5.83 -8.88
CA LEU A 230 -7.46 -6.05 -7.46
C LEU A 230 -6.65 -7.21 -6.88
N THR A 231 -6.60 -8.34 -7.59
CA THR A 231 -5.95 -9.57 -7.10
C THR A 231 -4.48 -9.66 -7.47
N GLY A 232 -4.03 -8.91 -8.48
CA GLY A 232 -2.70 -9.02 -9.07
C GLY A 232 -2.52 -10.22 -10.00
N GLU A 233 -3.58 -11.03 -10.23
CA GLU A 233 -3.54 -12.20 -11.10
C GLU A 233 -3.85 -11.82 -12.55
N SER A 234 -2.97 -12.18 -13.48
CA SER A 234 -3.13 -11.82 -14.90
C SER A 234 -4.17 -12.67 -15.63
N ARG A 235 -4.62 -13.79 -15.06
CA ARG A 235 -5.54 -14.72 -15.73
C ARG A 235 -6.98 -14.28 -15.49
N PRO A 236 -7.77 -14.03 -16.56
CA PRO A 236 -9.19 -13.74 -16.41
C PRO A 236 -9.97 -14.89 -15.76
N VAL A 237 -10.94 -14.55 -14.92
CA VAL A 237 -11.78 -15.50 -14.18
C VAL A 237 -13.12 -15.65 -14.89
N ALA A 238 -13.53 -16.90 -15.15
CA ALA A 238 -14.84 -17.17 -15.74
C ALA A 238 -15.97 -16.85 -14.75
N LYS A 239 -16.95 -16.07 -15.18
CA LYS A 239 -18.14 -15.69 -14.40
C LYS A 239 -19.40 -16.10 -15.18
N GLN A 240 -20.34 -16.67 -14.45
CA GLN A 240 -21.63 -17.10 -14.95
C GLN A 240 -22.73 -16.80 -13.92
N SER A 241 -23.97 -17.10 -14.22
CA SER A 241 -25.07 -16.91 -13.26
C SER A 241 -24.74 -17.54 -11.90
N GLY A 242 -24.94 -16.79 -10.83
CA GLY A 242 -24.55 -17.14 -9.46
C GLY A 242 -23.14 -16.71 -9.04
N SER A 243 -22.24 -16.35 -9.97
CA SER A 243 -20.87 -15.89 -9.65
C SER A 243 -20.87 -14.49 -9.05
N LEU A 244 -19.98 -14.24 -8.08
CA LEU A 244 -19.73 -12.90 -7.55
C LEU A 244 -18.78 -12.13 -8.45
N VAL A 245 -19.00 -10.83 -8.58
CA VAL A 245 -18.15 -9.86 -9.27
C VAL A 245 -17.86 -8.67 -8.37
N THR A 246 -16.69 -8.08 -8.53
CA THR A 246 -16.19 -6.98 -7.69
C THR A 246 -16.09 -5.70 -8.50
N ALA A 247 -16.46 -4.58 -7.89
CA ALA A 247 -16.36 -3.23 -8.45
C ALA A 247 -14.93 -2.91 -8.90
N GLY A 248 -14.79 -2.22 -10.04
CA GLY A 248 -13.49 -1.85 -10.61
C GLY A 248 -12.84 -2.91 -11.51
N THR A 249 -13.35 -4.16 -11.53
CA THR A 249 -12.89 -5.22 -12.45
C THR A 249 -13.37 -4.97 -13.88
N ILE A 250 -12.72 -5.57 -14.87
CA ILE A 250 -13.02 -5.35 -16.30
C ILE A 250 -13.69 -6.58 -16.87
N ASN A 251 -14.89 -6.42 -17.38
CA ASN A 251 -15.63 -7.47 -18.05
C ASN A 251 -14.98 -7.80 -19.42
N GLY A 252 -14.92 -9.07 -19.78
CA GLY A 252 -14.33 -9.56 -21.04
C GLY A 252 -15.30 -9.52 -22.22
N THR A 253 -15.66 -10.70 -22.72
CA THR A 253 -16.32 -10.86 -24.04
C THR A 253 -17.84 -10.95 -24.00
N GLY A 254 -18.43 -11.34 -22.87
CA GLY A 254 -19.89 -11.49 -22.70
C GLY A 254 -20.50 -10.31 -21.96
N ALA A 255 -21.78 -10.02 -22.16
CA ALA A 255 -22.52 -9.09 -21.32
C ALA A 255 -22.95 -9.78 -20.02
N LEU A 256 -22.83 -9.09 -18.90
CA LEU A 256 -23.24 -9.57 -17.58
C LEU A 256 -24.34 -8.68 -17.01
N HIS A 257 -25.37 -9.30 -16.47
CA HIS A 257 -26.37 -8.63 -15.63
C HIS A 257 -26.03 -8.93 -14.18
N VAL A 258 -25.72 -7.90 -13.42
CA VAL A 258 -25.23 -7.99 -12.05
C VAL A 258 -26.26 -7.36 -11.12
N MET A 259 -26.71 -8.11 -10.14
CA MET A 259 -27.53 -7.59 -9.04
C MET A 259 -26.60 -6.97 -7.99
N ALA A 260 -26.74 -5.69 -7.72
CA ALA A 260 -25.92 -4.94 -6.77
C ALA A 260 -26.16 -5.44 -5.33
N GLN A 261 -25.09 -5.84 -4.66
CA GLN A 261 -25.09 -6.23 -3.24
C GLN A 261 -24.43 -5.16 -2.36
N HIS A 262 -23.31 -4.59 -2.82
CA HIS A 262 -22.64 -3.47 -2.15
C HIS A 262 -22.37 -2.35 -3.16
N ILE A 263 -22.58 -1.10 -2.75
CA ILE A 263 -22.53 0.09 -3.58
C ILE A 263 -21.71 1.19 -2.89
N GLY A 264 -21.17 2.13 -3.66
CA GLY A 264 -20.48 3.32 -3.14
C GLY A 264 -19.34 2.98 -2.18
N ASP A 265 -19.41 3.52 -0.95
CA ASP A 265 -18.38 3.34 0.07
C ASP A 265 -18.32 1.92 0.65
N ASP A 266 -19.39 1.14 0.49
CA ASP A 266 -19.48 -0.24 0.99
C ASP A 266 -18.86 -1.27 0.01
N THR A 267 -18.35 -0.85 -1.14
CA THR A 267 -17.69 -1.76 -2.08
C THR A 267 -16.31 -2.20 -1.57
N THR A 268 -15.91 -3.41 -1.95
CA THR A 268 -14.57 -3.96 -1.65
C THR A 268 -13.46 -3.00 -2.06
N LEU A 269 -13.59 -2.36 -3.24
CA LEU A 269 -12.60 -1.40 -3.72
C LEU A 269 -12.52 -0.16 -2.83
N SER A 270 -13.67 0.38 -2.37
CA SER A 270 -13.72 1.53 -1.44
C SER A 270 -13.09 1.19 -0.09
N HIS A 271 -13.36 0.02 0.46
CA HIS A 271 -12.69 -0.47 1.68
C HIS A 271 -11.18 -0.59 1.50
N ILE A 272 -10.70 -1.12 0.37
CA ILE A 272 -9.27 -1.19 0.06
C ILE A 272 -8.65 0.22 0.01
N MET A 273 -9.31 1.17 -0.65
CA MET A 273 -8.83 2.56 -0.74
C MET A 273 -8.73 3.23 0.64
N GLU A 274 -9.71 3.00 1.51
CA GLU A 274 -9.69 3.53 2.88
C GLU A 274 -8.57 2.90 3.72
N LEU A 275 -8.35 1.59 3.62
CA LEU A 275 -7.24 0.91 4.30
C LEU A 275 -5.87 1.44 3.82
N VAL A 276 -5.71 1.68 2.50
CA VAL A 276 -4.49 2.28 1.94
C VAL A 276 -4.29 3.69 2.51
N ARG A 277 -5.35 4.51 2.55
CA ARG A 277 -5.30 5.87 3.12
C ARG A 277 -4.91 5.88 4.60
N GLN A 278 -5.47 4.96 5.40
CA GLN A 278 -5.12 4.81 6.82
C GLN A 278 -3.67 4.37 7.02
N ALA A 279 -3.18 3.46 6.16
CA ALA A 279 -1.80 2.99 6.19
C ALA A 279 -0.79 4.12 5.87
N GLU A 280 -1.13 5.01 4.94
CA GLU A 280 -0.30 6.17 4.60
C GLU A 280 -0.16 7.17 5.75
N GLN A 281 -1.16 7.28 6.62
CA GLN A 281 -1.14 8.16 7.79
C GLN A 281 -0.27 7.62 8.95
N ARG A 282 -0.01 6.32 9.00
CA ARG A 282 0.79 5.70 10.07
C ARG A 282 2.29 5.84 9.81
N ARG A 283 3.02 6.45 10.76
CA ARG A 283 4.49 6.60 10.67
C ARG A 283 5.22 5.28 10.84
N SER A 284 6.19 5.02 9.99
CA SER A 284 7.10 3.89 10.08
C SER A 284 8.16 4.09 11.16
N ARG A 285 8.76 3.00 11.69
CA ARG A 285 9.93 3.11 12.60
C ARG A 285 11.10 3.82 11.94
N THR A 286 11.33 3.54 10.67
CA THR A 286 12.41 4.14 9.88
C THR A 286 12.19 5.64 9.69
N GLN A 287 10.94 6.09 9.54
CA GLN A 287 10.60 7.52 9.46
C GLN A 287 10.89 8.24 10.79
N VAL A 288 10.49 7.65 11.93
CA VAL A 288 10.79 8.21 13.25
C VAL A 288 12.30 8.34 13.49
N LEU A 289 13.10 7.38 13.01
CA LEU A 289 14.57 7.47 13.08
C LEU A 289 15.11 8.58 12.19
N ALA A 290 14.59 8.75 10.98
CA ALA A 290 14.98 9.83 10.08
C ALA A 290 14.65 11.21 10.67
N ASP A 291 13.46 11.37 11.27
CA ASP A 291 13.06 12.62 11.93
C ASP A 291 13.99 12.96 13.12
N ARG A 292 14.37 11.97 13.92
CA ARG A 292 15.36 12.17 15.01
C ARG A 292 16.74 12.54 14.48
N ALA A 293 17.18 11.87 13.41
CA ALA A 293 18.47 12.19 12.78
C ALA A 293 18.49 13.62 12.23
N ALA A 294 17.39 14.09 11.64
CA ALA A 294 17.26 15.47 11.18
C ALA A 294 17.36 16.48 12.35
N GLY A 295 16.75 16.17 13.50
CA GLY A 295 16.89 16.99 14.72
C GLY A 295 18.33 17.05 15.23
N TYR A 296 19.07 15.94 15.25
CA TYR A 296 20.49 15.95 15.63
C TYR A 296 21.34 16.74 14.64
N LEU A 297 21.06 16.65 13.35
CA LEU A 297 21.75 17.44 12.33
C LEU A 297 21.55 18.95 12.51
N PHE A 298 20.38 19.38 12.96
CA PHE A 298 20.15 20.80 13.28
C PHE A 298 21.14 21.30 14.33
N TYR A 299 21.28 20.61 15.46
CA TYR A 299 22.21 21.00 16.51
C TYR A 299 23.67 20.91 16.07
N ALA A 300 24.03 19.88 15.31
CA ALA A 300 25.35 19.73 14.73
C ALA A 300 25.67 20.88 13.75
N ALA A 301 24.71 21.29 12.93
CA ALA A 301 24.84 22.43 12.02
C ALA A 301 25.08 23.73 12.77
N LEU A 302 24.29 23.99 13.81
CA LEU A 302 24.42 25.19 14.61
C LEU A 302 25.78 25.23 15.34
N ALA A 303 26.19 24.11 15.94
CA ALA A 303 27.50 24.00 16.59
C ALA A 303 28.65 24.22 15.60
N THR A 304 28.57 23.58 14.41
CA THR A 304 29.59 23.78 13.36
C THR A 304 29.61 25.20 12.86
N ALA A 305 28.47 25.86 12.69
CA ALA A 305 28.39 27.26 12.28
C ALA A 305 29.04 28.18 13.32
N LEU A 306 28.77 27.97 14.62
CA LEU A 306 29.38 28.73 15.72
C LEU A 306 30.91 28.52 15.78
N VAL A 307 31.38 27.28 15.72
CA VAL A 307 32.81 26.94 15.73
C VAL A 307 33.51 27.53 14.50
N THR A 308 32.88 27.44 13.32
CA THR A 308 33.40 28.04 12.09
C THR A 308 33.50 29.54 12.21
N GLY A 309 32.44 30.22 12.69
CA GLY A 309 32.43 31.65 12.88
C GLY A 309 33.51 32.11 13.87
N ALA A 310 33.62 31.46 15.03
CA ALA A 310 34.66 31.76 16.02
C ALA A 310 36.08 31.50 15.47
N GLY A 311 36.30 30.38 14.80
CA GLY A 311 37.60 30.01 14.23
C GLY A 311 38.09 31.01 13.18
N TRP A 312 37.24 31.43 12.24
CA TRP A 312 37.58 32.41 11.22
C TRP A 312 37.76 33.82 11.81
N ALA A 313 36.95 34.23 12.80
CA ALA A 313 37.12 35.49 13.50
C ALA A 313 38.44 35.54 14.25
N LEU A 314 38.83 34.47 14.96
CA LEU A 314 40.14 34.36 15.63
C LEU A 314 41.31 34.33 14.65
N ALA A 315 41.11 33.80 13.44
CA ALA A 315 42.09 33.82 12.36
C ALA A 315 42.23 35.19 11.69
N GLY A 316 41.47 36.22 12.13
CA GLY A 316 41.56 37.59 11.60
C GLY A 316 40.80 37.80 10.28
N ALA A 317 39.89 36.93 9.92
CA ALA A 317 39.04 37.11 8.73
C ALA A 317 38.09 38.30 8.88
N SER A 318 37.73 38.93 7.77
CA SER A 318 36.73 40.01 7.76
C SER A 318 35.35 39.50 8.19
N LEU A 319 34.50 40.38 8.75
CA LEU A 319 33.14 40.04 9.15
C LEU A 319 32.33 39.41 7.99
N GLY A 320 32.54 39.89 6.75
CA GLY A 320 31.92 39.36 5.56
C GLY A 320 32.30 37.90 5.31
N GLU A 321 33.61 37.58 5.39
CA GLU A 321 34.11 36.21 5.21
C GLU A 321 33.59 35.27 6.29
N VAL A 322 33.59 35.70 7.55
CA VAL A 322 33.06 34.94 8.68
C VAL A 322 31.58 34.60 8.43
N LEU A 323 30.76 35.62 8.12
CA LEU A 323 29.33 35.43 7.89
C LEU A 323 29.05 34.59 6.65
N GLN A 324 29.81 34.75 5.57
CA GLN A 324 29.71 33.90 4.39
C GLN A 324 29.91 32.43 4.74
N ARG A 325 30.92 32.11 5.58
CA ARG A 325 31.18 30.73 6.02
C ARG A 325 30.03 30.20 6.90
N VAL A 326 29.59 31.00 7.85
CA VAL A 326 28.48 30.65 8.74
C VAL A 326 27.19 30.36 7.95
N VAL A 327 26.84 31.26 7.02
CA VAL A 327 25.66 31.07 6.16
C VAL A 327 25.82 29.83 5.27
N THR A 328 27.02 29.61 4.68
CA THR A 328 27.29 28.42 3.87
C THR A 328 27.08 27.12 4.68
N VAL A 329 27.61 27.07 5.91
CA VAL A 329 27.46 25.94 6.82
C VAL A 329 25.97 25.69 7.13
N LEU A 330 25.22 26.73 7.49
CA LEU A 330 23.80 26.61 7.80
C LEU A 330 22.98 26.11 6.59
N VAL A 331 23.26 26.60 5.39
CA VAL A 331 22.58 26.17 4.14
C VAL A 331 22.93 24.72 3.80
N VAL A 332 24.20 24.38 3.79
CA VAL A 332 24.68 23.03 3.41
C VAL A 332 24.25 21.97 4.42
N ALA A 333 24.19 22.32 5.69
CA ALA A 333 23.75 21.42 6.76
C ALA A 333 22.26 21.08 6.73
N CYS A 334 21.46 21.78 5.90
CA CYS A 334 20.03 21.55 5.80
C CYS A 334 19.73 20.09 5.39
N PRO A 335 19.00 19.30 6.21
CA PRO A 335 18.73 17.89 5.95
C PRO A 335 17.60 17.68 4.93
N HIS A 336 17.52 18.51 3.89
CA HIS A 336 16.42 18.53 2.92
C HIS A 336 16.19 17.16 2.24
N ALA A 337 17.26 16.55 1.73
CA ALA A 337 17.18 15.22 1.12
C ALA A 337 16.75 14.12 2.11
N LEU A 338 17.10 14.26 3.39
CA LEU A 338 16.75 13.30 4.44
C LEU A 338 15.25 13.29 4.74
N GLY A 339 14.61 14.48 4.76
CA GLY A 339 13.16 14.61 4.97
C GLY A 339 12.33 13.90 3.91
N LEU A 340 12.83 13.83 2.66
CA LEU A 340 12.17 13.15 1.54
C LEU A 340 12.52 11.66 1.44
N ALA A 341 13.66 11.24 1.98
CA ALA A 341 14.26 9.91 1.76
C ALA A 341 13.35 8.74 2.10
N VAL A 342 12.61 8.81 3.21
CA VAL A 342 11.72 7.75 3.68
C VAL A 342 10.29 7.93 3.17
N PRO A 343 9.62 9.10 3.33
CA PRO A 343 8.22 9.27 2.92
C PRO A 343 7.96 8.92 1.46
N LEU A 344 8.84 9.33 0.56
CA LEU A 344 8.68 9.08 -0.88
C LEU A 344 8.77 7.58 -1.21
N VAL A 345 9.75 6.86 -0.64
CA VAL A 345 9.88 5.41 -0.84
C VAL A 345 8.68 4.67 -0.26
N VAL A 346 8.20 5.12 0.91
CA VAL A 346 7.00 4.58 1.57
C VAL A 346 5.78 4.72 0.67
N SER A 347 5.52 5.92 0.15
CA SER A 347 4.36 6.18 -0.71
C SER A 347 4.42 5.34 -2.01
N ILE A 348 5.58 5.31 -2.69
CA ILE A 348 5.76 4.48 -3.89
C ILE A 348 5.55 2.99 -3.57
N SER A 349 6.10 2.48 -2.45
CA SER A 349 5.95 1.07 -2.09
C SER A 349 4.51 0.68 -1.75
N THR A 350 3.76 1.58 -1.08
CA THR A 350 2.34 1.36 -0.77
C THR A 350 1.51 1.31 -2.06
N GLY A 351 1.77 2.22 -2.99
CA GLY A 351 1.12 2.20 -4.29
C GLY A 351 1.42 0.94 -5.13
N LEU A 352 2.68 0.49 -5.13
CA LEU A 352 3.06 -0.77 -5.79
C LEU A 352 2.44 -2.00 -5.13
N ALA A 353 2.33 -2.00 -3.79
CA ALA A 353 1.66 -3.06 -3.05
C ALA A 353 0.18 -3.13 -3.45
N ALA A 354 -0.52 -2.01 -3.40
CA ALA A 354 -1.94 -1.93 -3.75
C ALA A 354 -2.23 -2.39 -5.19
N GLN A 355 -1.41 -1.97 -6.17
CA GLN A 355 -1.53 -2.42 -7.56
C GLN A 355 -1.35 -3.93 -7.76
N ARG A 356 -0.83 -4.63 -6.77
CA ARG A 356 -0.60 -6.09 -6.78
C ARG A 356 -1.51 -6.84 -5.81
N GLY A 357 -2.59 -6.23 -5.40
CA GLY A 357 -3.52 -6.82 -4.45
C GLY A 357 -2.97 -7.00 -3.04
N ILE A 358 -1.91 -6.27 -2.66
CA ILE A 358 -1.32 -6.29 -1.33
C ILE A 358 -1.73 -5.01 -0.60
N VAL A 359 -2.61 -5.13 0.39
CA VAL A 359 -3.07 -4.03 1.22
C VAL A 359 -2.24 -4.00 2.51
N VAL A 360 -1.41 -2.97 2.65
CA VAL A 360 -0.58 -2.77 3.84
C VAL A 360 -1.38 -1.96 4.85
N ARG A 361 -1.87 -2.59 5.91
CA ARG A 361 -2.64 -1.95 6.99
C ARG A 361 -1.74 -1.47 8.13
N ASP A 362 -0.76 -2.28 8.50
CA ASP A 362 0.27 -1.90 9.47
C ASP A 362 1.64 -1.84 8.81
N ARG A 363 2.18 -0.64 8.77
CA ARG A 363 3.51 -0.39 8.21
C ARG A 363 4.62 -1.15 8.92
N ARG A 364 4.48 -1.36 10.24
CA ARG A 364 5.48 -2.09 11.04
C ARG A 364 5.52 -3.56 10.65
N ALA A 365 4.36 -4.18 10.43
CA ALA A 365 4.27 -5.56 9.95
C ALA A 365 4.91 -5.73 8.56
N PHE A 366 4.67 -4.78 7.65
CA PHE A 366 5.30 -4.77 6.33
C PHE A 366 6.82 -4.58 6.40
N GLU A 367 7.31 -3.67 7.25
CA GLU A 367 8.75 -3.51 7.47
C GLU A 367 9.38 -4.76 8.11
N ALA A 368 8.67 -5.45 9.00
CA ALA A 368 9.14 -6.70 9.61
C ALA A 368 9.25 -7.85 8.59
N ALA A 369 8.36 -7.90 7.59
CA ALA A 369 8.36 -8.91 6.54
C ALA A 369 9.70 -9.03 5.80
N ARG A 370 10.51 -7.94 5.74
CA ARG A 370 11.83 -7.96 5.09
C ARG A 370 12.84 -8.90 5.73
N GLN A 371 12.68 -9.22 7.02
CA GLN A 371 13.66 -9.94 7.84
C GLN A 371 13.06 -11.21 8.46
N VAL A 372 12.03 -11.77 7.87
CA VAL A 372 11.36 -12.98 8.33
C VAL A 372 12.33 -14.15 8.23
N ASP A 373 12.43 -14.91 9.33
CA ASP A 373 13.23 -16.13 9.43
C ASP A 373 12.36 -17.38 9.24
N VAL A 374 11.06 -17.29 9.62
CA VAL A 374 10.09 -18.39 9.55
C VAL A 374 8.76 -17.88 8.99
N VAL A 375 8.19 -18.60 8.04
CA VAL A 375 6.81 -18.41 7.57
C VAL A 375 5.98 -19.60 8.04
N LEU A 376 4.96 -19.32 8.86
CA LEU A 376 3.97 -20.28 9.31
C LEU A 376 2.71 -20.12 8.46
N PHE A 377 2.37 -21.14 7.70
CA PHE A 377 1.12 -21.16 6.94
C PHE A 377 0.04 -21.93 7.69
N ASP A 378 -1.14 -21.36 7.80
CA ASP A 378 -2.32 -22.18 8.05
C ASP A 378 -2.58 -23.12 6.86
N LYS A 379 -3.20 -24.28 7.12
CA LYS A 379 -3.53 -25.23 6.07
C LYS A 379 -4.80 -24.81 5.30
N THR A 380 -5.93 -24.78 6.04
CA THR A 380 -7.27 -24.69 5.46
C THR A 380 -7.56 -23.27 4.99
N GLY A 381 -8.03 -23.12 3.73
CA GLY A 381 -8.30 -21.80 3.16
C GLY A 381 -7.06 -20.96 2.82
N THR A 382 -5.85 -21.39 3.22
CA THR A 382 -4.56 -20.72 3.01
C THR A 382 -3.68 -21.46 2.02
N LEU A 383 -3.11 -22.62 2.39
CA LEU A 383 -2.38 -23.49 1.47
C LEU A 383 -3.30 -24.33 0.61
N THR A 384 -4.52 -24.55 1.07
CA THR A 384 -5.54 -25.33 0.40
C THR A 384 -6.74 -24.44 0.05
N THR A 385 -7.60 -24.94 -0.84
CA THR A 385 -8.78 -24.19 -1.29
C THR A 385 -9.88 -24.10 -0.22
N GLY A 386 -9.82 -24.93 0.83
CA GLY A 386 -10.86 -25.05 1.85
C GLY A 386 -12.14 -25.73 1.33
N HIS A 387 -12.10 -26.22 0.10
CA HIS A 387 -13.22 -26.96 -0.51
C HIS A 387 -12.81 -28.40 -0.80
N LEU A 388 -13.75 -29.32 -0.58
CA LEU A 388 -13.55 -30.70 -0.97
C LEU A 388 -13.29 -30.80 -2.48
N ALA A 389 -12.31 -31.60 -2.85
CA ALA A 389 -11.98 -31.97 -4.21
C ALA A 389 -11.76 -33.47 -4.32
N VAL A 390 -11.94 -34.04 -5.51
CA VAL A 390 -11.60 -35.43 -5.79
C VAL A 390 -10.07 -35.56 -5.83
N VAL A 391 -9.51 -36.26 -4.86
CA VAL A 391 -8.07 -36.51 -4.71
C VAL A 391 -7.64 -37.73 -5.52
N ALA A 392 -8.40 -38.81 -5.41
CA ALA A 392 -8.16 -40.05 -6.14
C ALA A 392 -9.48 -40.76 -6.51
N VAL A 393 -9.42 -41.53 -7.57
CA VAL A 393 -10.51 -42.45 -7.98
C VAL A 393 -9.88 -43.83 -8.10
N HIS A 394 -10.41 -44.78 -7.38
CA HIS A 394 -9.97 -46.18 -7.40
C HIS A 394 -11.01 -47.07 -8.01
N GLY A 395 -10.59 -48.08 -8.79
CA GLY A 395 -11.45 -49.03 -9.46
C GLY A 395 -11.10 -49.17 -10.95
N GLY A 396 -12.07 -49.40 -11.79
CA GLY A 396 -11.84 -49.63 -13.22
C GLY A 396 -11.55 -48.36 -14.03
N ASP A 397 -12.49 -47.95 -14.88
CA ASP A 397 -12.38 -46.70 -15.65
C ASP A 397 -12.75 -45.48 -14.78
N GLU A 398 -11.74 -44.65 -14.47
CA GLU A 398 -11.87 -43.43 -13.66
C GLU A 398 -12.93 -42.46 -14.23
N ALA A 399 -12.99 -42.31 -15.56
CA ALA A 399 -13.95 -41.45 -16.23
C ALA A 399 -15.38 -42.00 -16.08
N ALA A 400 -15.56 -43.31 -16.23
CA ALA A 400 -16.84 -43.94 -16.03
C ALA A 400 -17.35 -43.82 -14.59
N ILE A 401 -16.47 -44.03 -13.59
CA ILE A 401 -16.80 -43.91 -12.15
C ILE A 401 -17.23 -42.48 -11.82
N LEU A 402 -16.46 -41.47 -12.26
CA LEU A 402 -16.81 -40.06 -12.07
C LEU A 402 -18.10 -39.67 -12.81
N GLY A 403 -18.32 -40.19 -14.02
CA GLY A 403 -19.54 -39.95 -14.78
C GLY A 403 -20.79 -40.49 -14.08
N LEU A 404 -20.72 -41.72 -13.57
CA LEU A 404 -21.80 -42.35 -12.79
C LEU A 404 -22.10 -41.57 -11.50
N ALA A 405 -21.05 -41.21 -10.77
CA ALA A 405 -21.19 -40.42 -9.53
C ALA A 405 -21.76 -39.02 -9.80
N ALA A 406 -21.26 -38.33 -10.81
CA ALA A 406 -21.75 -37.01 -11.19
C ALA A 406 -23.21 -37.02 -11.68
N ALA A 407 -23.62 -38.08 -12.37
CA ALA A 407 -25.00 -38.29 -12.81
C ALA A 407 -25.94 -38.49 -11.60
N ALA A 408 -25.55 -39.35 -10.65
CA ALA A 408 -26.34 -39.62 -9.45
C ALA A 408 -26.45 -38.40 -8.54
N GLU A 409 -25.38 -37.57 -8.46
CA GLU A 409 -25.28 -36.38 -7.61
C GLU A 409 -25.74 -35.09 -8.33
N HIS A 410 -26.39 -35.18 -9.50
CA HIS A 410 -26.70 -34.02 -10.34
C HIS A 410 -27.59 -32.98 -9.65
N GLU A 411 -28.60 -33.41 -8.89
CA GLU A 411 -29.55 -32.54 -8.18
C GLU A 411 -29.17 -32.26 -6.72
N ALA A 412 -28.10 -32.89 -6.21
CA ALA A 412 -27.71 -32.71 -4.82
C ALA A 412 -26.88 -31.42 -4.61
N GLU A 413 -27.27 -30.59 -3.63
CA GLU A 413 -26.57 -29.36 -3.27
C GLU A 413 -25.54 -29.57 -2.12
N HIS A 414 -25.00 -30.77 -2.02
CA HIS A 414 -24.07 -31.15 -0.96
C HIS A 414 -22.60 -30.87 -1.40
N PRO A 415 -21.66 -30.50 -0.51
CA PRO A 415 -20.25 -30.26 -0.85
C PRO A 415 -19.56 -31.41 -1.59
N ILE A 416 -19.88 -32.66 -1.25
CA ILE A 416 -19.38 -33.87 -1.94
C ILE A 416 -19.88 -33.90 -3.38
N ALA A 417 -21.18 -33.69 -3.62
CA ALA A 417 -21.78 -33.62 -4.93
C ALA A 417 -21.14 -32.53 -5.81
N ALA A 418 -20.95 -31.35 -5.23
CA ALA A 418 -20.27 -30.22 -5.89
C ALA A 418 -18.83 -30.56 -6.30
N ALA A 419 -18.08 -31.26 -5.44
CA ALA A 419 -16.71 -31.70 -5.70
C ALA A 419 -16.66 -32.73 -6.84
N ILE A 420 -17.55 -33.72 -6.83
CA ILE A 420 -17.64 -34.77 -7.87
C ILE A 420 -18.04 -34.16 -9.22
N ARG A 421 -19.08 -33.30 -9.27
CA ARG A 421 -19.50 -32.63 -10.51
C ARG A 421 -18.39 -31.71 -11.07
N ARG A 422 -17.67 -30.99 -10.21
CA ARG A 422 -16.54 -30.16 -10.63
C ARG A 422 -15.42 -31.02 -11.23
N ALA A 423 -15.05 -32.12 -10.56
CA ALA A 423 -14.02 -33.03 -11.07
C ALA A 423 -14.42 -33.67 -12.43
N ALA A 424 -15.69 -34.04 -12.62
CA ALA A 424 -16.18 -34.52 -13.88
C ALA A 424 -16.11 -33.45 -14.99
N ALA A 425 -16.48 -32.19 -14.69
CA ALA A 425 -16.41 -31.07 -15.61
C ALA A 425 -14.98 -30.74 -16.01
N ASP A 426 -14.04 -30.63 -15.03
CA ASP A 426 -12.63 -30.33 -15.26
C ASP A 426 -11.92 -31.37 -16.12
N ARG A 427 -12.29 -32.65 -15.94
CA ARG A 427 -11.77 -33.78 -16.73
C ARG A 427 -12.56 -34.04 -18.01
N ARG A 428 -13.58 -33.21 -18.30
CA ARG A 428 -14.46 -33.31 -19.46
C ARG A 428 -15.11 -34.70 -19.62
N VAL A 429 -15.51 -35.28 -18.49
CA VAL A 429 -16.16 -36.59 -18.45
C VAL A 429 -17.59 -36.47 -18.98
N ALA A 430 -18.00 -37.40 -19.83
CA ALA A 430 -19.39 -37.50 -20.27
C ALA A 430 -20.28 -37.96 -19.10
N ILE A 431 -21.29 -37.16 -18.75
CA ILE A 431 -22.21 -37.46 -17.65
C ILE A 431 -23.43 -38.16 -18.27
N PRO A 432 -23.70 -39.45 -17.94
CA PRO A 432 -24.85 -40.19 -18.44
C PRO A 432 -26.17 -39.65 -17.87
N ALA A 433 -27.29 -40.01 -18.52
CA ALA A 433 -28.61 -39.59 -18.05
C ALA A 433 -29.02 -40.33 -16.78
N ALA A 434 -29.44 -39.59 -15.78
CA ALA A 434 -29.92 -40.13 -14.50
C ALA A 434 -31.43 -39.80 -14.31
N ARG A 435 -32.15 -40.69 -13.64
CA ARG A 435 -33.55 -40.53 -13.23
C ARG A 435 -33.79 -41.18 -11.89
N ASP A 436 -34.95 -40.89 -11.29
CA ASP A 436 -35.38 -41.46 -10.01
C ASP A 436 -34.36 -41.22 -8.87
N LEU A 437 -33.83 -39.97 -8.79
CA LEU A 437 -32.85 -39.58 -7.78
C LEU A 437 -33.51 -39.48 -6.39
N GLN A 438 -32.91 -40.19 -5.43
CA GLN A 438 -33.34 -40.15 -4.03
C GLN A 438 -32.12 -39.93 -3.13
N THR A 439 -32.09 -38.81 -2.41
CA THR A 439 -31.07 -38.55 -1.40
C THR A 439 -31.46 -39.20 -0.08
N VAL A 440 -30.56 -39.99 0.49
CA VAL A 440 -30.69 -40.57 1.83
C VAL A 440 -29.78 -39.79 2.77
N PRO A 441 -30.32 -38.89 3.63
CA PRO A 441 -29.53 -38.02 4.46
C PRO A 441 -28.54 -38.80 5.36
N GLY A 442 -27.25 -38.36 5.34
CA GLY A 442 -26.19 -39.00 6.10
C GLY A 442 -25.60 -40.29 5.49
N TYR A 443 -26.16 -40.80 4.39
CA TYR A 443 -25.72 -42.03 3.74
C TYR A 443 -25.25 -41.83 2.31
N GLY A 444 -26.03 -41.19 1.44
CA GLY A 444 -25.70 -41.02 0.04
C GLY A 444 -26.92 -40.80 -0.88
N VAL A 445 -26.75 -41.09 -2.16
CA VAL A 445 -27.78 -40.94 -3.19
C VAL A 445 -27.95 -42.24 -3.93
N GLN A 446 -29.22 -42.59 -4.23
CA GLN A 446 -29.55 -43.64 -5.18
C GLN A 446 -30.19 -43.02 -6.43
N ALA A 447 -29.89 -43.57 -7.59
CA ALA A 447 -30.43 -43.14 -8.89
C ALA A 447 -30.46 -44.29 -9.85
N VAL A 448 -31.19 -44.12 -10.96
CA VAL A 448 -31.11 -45.02 -12.12
C VAL A 448 -30.34 -44.31 -13.21
N VAL A 449 -29.10 -44.74 -13.47
CA VAL A 449 -28.20 -44.16 -14.46
C VAL A 449 -28.14 -45.09 -15.68
N ASP A 450 -28.47 -44.59 -16.85
CA ASP A 450 -28.61 -45.37 -18.11
C ASP A 450 -29.43 -46.64 -17.94
N GLY A 451 -30.49 -46.55 -17.13
CA GLY A 451 -31.40 -47.69 -16.88
C GLY A 451 -30.92 -48.68 -15.84
N VAL A 452 -29.76 -48.47 -15.21
CA VAL A 452 -29.16 -49.35 -14.20
C VAL A 452 -29.20 -48.71 -12.82
N PRO A 453 -29.68 -49.41 -11.77
CA PRO A 453 -29.62 -48.89 -10.39
C PRO A 453 -28.20 -48.60 -9.96
N THR A 454 -27.96 -47.35 -9.51
CA THR A 454 -26.66 -46.83 -9.13
C THR A 454 -26.76 -46.21 -7.71
N LEU A 455 -25.80 -46.49 -6.87
CA LEU A 455 -25.70 -46.00 -5.51
C LEU A 455 -24.38 -45.26 -5.36
N VAL A 456 -24.44 -44.04 -4.78
CA VAL A 456 -23.25 -43.23 -4.46
C VAL A 456 -23.34 -42.81 -3.00
N GLY A 457 -22.39 -43.21 -2.17
CA GLY A 457 -22.48 -42.91 -0.75
C GLY A 457 -21.38 -43.54 0.10
N ASN A 458 -21.54 -43.42 1.42
CA ASN A 458 -20.53 -43.89 2.40
C ASN A 458 -20.60 -45.43 2.59
N ALA A 459 -19.66 -45.94 3.37
CA ALA A 459 -19.55 -47.35 3.70
C ALA A 459 -20.82 -47.94 4.34
N ALA A 460 -21.49 -47.19 5.21
CA ALA A 460 -22.73 -47.64 5.84
C ALA A 460 -23.88 -47.75 4.85
N PHE A 461 -23.91 -46.91 3.79
CA PHE A 461 -24.89 -46.97 2.75
C PHE A 461 -24.74 -48.27 1.89
N MET A 462 -23.49 -48.63 1.59
CA MET A 462 -23.22 -49.91 0.88
C MET A 462 -23.63 -51.12 1.74
N GLN A 463 -23.36 -51.10 3.02
CA GLN A 463 -23.75 -52.15 3.96
C GLN A 463 -25.28 -52.28 4.10
N GLN A 464 -26.01 -51.20 4.15
CA GLN A 464 -27.47 -51.19 4.22
C GLN A 464 -28.10 -51.86 2.99
N HIS A 465 -27.47 -51.72 1.81
CA HIS A 465 -27.88 -52.35 0.58
C HIS A 465 -27.24 -53.72 0.32
N GLN A 466 -26.57 -54.31 1.31
CA GLN A 466 -25.90 -55.61 1.23
C GLN A 466 -24.87 -55.74 0.08
N ILE A 467 -24.21 -54.60 -0.23
CA ILE A 467 -23.18 -54.53 -1.26
C ILE A 467 -21.83 -54.80 -0.59
N ASP A 468 -21.12 -55.82 -1.05
CA ASP A 468 -19.79 -56.17 -0.62
C ASP A 468 -18.79 -55.12 -1.11
N ARG A 469 -17.85 -54.73 -0.27
CA ARG A 469 -16.85 -53.68 -0.51
C ARG A 469 -15.51 -53.96 0.11
N ASP A 470 -14.46 -53.58 -0.55
CA ASP A 470 -13.14 -53.53 0.04
C ASP A 470 -13.03 -52.31 0.97
N GLU A 471 -12.42 -52.51 2.13
CA GLU A 471 -12.10 -51.40 3.03
C GLU A 471 -10.87 -50.68 2.53
N ILE A 472 -11.04 -49.38 2.21
CA ILE A 472 -9.90 -48.52 1.87
C ILE A 472 -9.46 -47.78 3.11
N THR A 473 -8.20 -48.04 3.52
CA THR A 473 -7.57 -47.33 4.63
C THR A 473 -7.02 -46.01 4.11
N THR A 474 -7.78 -44.93 4.28
CA THR A 474 -7.40 -43.55 3.87
C THR A 474 -7.88 -42.57 4.93
N ASP A 475 -7.23 -41.41 4.99
CA ASP A 475 -7.61 -40.31 5.85
C ASP A 475 -8.55 -39.30 5.14
N HIS A 476 -8.90 -39.59 3.88
CA HIS A 476 -9.83 -38.80 3.09
C HIS A 476 -11.27 -39.25 3.29
N THR A 477 -12.22 -38.39 2.93
CA THR A 477 -13.64 -38.78 2.84
C THR A 477 -13.79 -39.73 1.68
N VAL A 478 -14.32 -40.92 1.97
CA VAL A 478 -14.52 -41.99 0.96
C VAL A 478 -15.95 -42.03 0.54
N VAL A 479 -16.17 -42.04 -0.79
CA VAL A 479 -17.47 -42.20 -1.43
C VAL A 479 -17.40 -43.43 -2.35
N TYR A 480 -18.20 -44.43 -2.07
CA TYR A 480 -18.33 -45.61 -2.89
C TYR A 480 -19.32 -45.38 -4.00
N VAL A 481 -19.00 -45.87 -5.21
CA VAL A 481 -19.89 -45.86 -6.38
C VAL A 481 -20.21 -47.33 -6.72
N ALA A 482 -21.47 -47.68 -6.64
CA ALA A 482 -21.92 -49.03 -6.94
C ALA A 482 -23.01 -49.02 -8.02
N GLN A 483 -22.95 -49.95 -8.94
CA GLN A 483 -23.92 -50.14 -10.02
C GLN A 483 -24.30 -51.61 -10.11
N ALA A 484 -25.58 -51.90 -10.34
CA ALA A 484 -26.10 -53.26 -10.43
C ALA A 484 -25.72 -54.17 -9.22
N GLY A 485 -25.67 -53.60 -8.02
CA GLY A 485 -25.36 -54.33 -6.78
C GLY A 485 -23.89 -54.64 -6.55
N ARG A 486 -22.96 -54.02 -7.27
CA ARG A 486 -21.51 -54.20 -7.10
C ARG A 486 -20.81 -52.86 -7.05
N VAL A 487 -19.80 -52.72 -6.19
CA VAL A 487 -18.92 -51.55 -6.18
C VAL A 487 -18.11 -51.51 -7.48
N CYS A 488 -18.27 -50.42 -8.25
CA CYS A 488 -17.51 -50.16 -9.47
C CYS A 488 -16.24 -49.38 -9.20
N GLY A 489 -16.27 -48.56 -8.18
CA GLY A 489 -15.11 -47.73 -7.78
C GLY A 489 -15.36 -46.92 -6.52
N VAL A 490 -14.32 -46.25 -6.11
CA VAL A 490 -14.28 -45.44 -4.90
C VAL A 490 -13.66 -44.09 -5.21
N ILE A 491 -14.30 -43.03 -4.74
CA ILE A 491 -13.83 -41.65 -4.90
C ILE A 491 -13.33 -41.17 -3.53
N GLU A 492 -12.08 -40.77 -3.47
CA GLU A 492 -11.51 -40.09 -2.30
C GLU A 492 -11.61 -38.58 -2.46
N LEU A 493 -12.19 -37.96 -1.46
CA LEU A 493 -12.35 -36.51 -1.40
C LEU A 493 -11.55 -35.95 -0.23
N GLY A 494 -10.77 -34.92 -0.54
CA GLY A 494 -9.94 -34.23 0.44
C GLY A 494 -9.83 -32.75 0.09
N ASP A 495 -9.13 -32.02 0.92
CA ASP A 495 -8.77 -30.64 0.64
C ASP A 495 -7.60 -30.63 -0.37
N ALA A 496 -7.67 -29.77 -1.38
CA ALA A 496 -6.65 -29.71 -2.44
C ALA A 496 -5.72 -28.52 -2.23
N PRO A 497 -4.39 -28.68 -2.46
CA PRO A 497 -3.48 -27.55 -2.43
C PRO A 497 -3.88 -26.48 -3.43
N ARG A 498 -3.75 -25.20 -3.06
CA ARG A 498 -3.96 -24.09 -4.00
C ARG A 498 -2.94 -24.14 -5.13
N PRO A 499 -3.34 -23.74 -6.35
CA PRO A 499 -2.39 -23.48 -7.42
C PRO A 499 -1.31 -22.50 -6.92
N GLY A 500 -0.03 -22.82 -7.13
CA GLY A 500 1.07 -21.95 -6.67
C GLY A 500 1.58 -22.19 -5.25
N ALA A 501 0.90 -22.97 -4.37
CA ALA A 501 1.34 -23.21 -3.00
C ALA A 501 2.74 -23.85 -2.94
N ALA A 502 2.97 -24.93 -3.70
CA ALA A 502 4.30 -25.56 -3.77
C ALA A 502 5.39 -24.62 -4.31
N ALA A 503 5.06 -23.79 -5.30
CA ALA A 503 5.98 -22.82 -5.86
C ALA A 503 6.32 -21.71 -4.85
N ALA A 504 5.35 -21.26 -4.05
CA ALA A 504 5.56 -20.28 -2.98
C ALA A 504 6.48 -20.84 -1.89
N VAL A 505 6.22 -22.06 -1.41
CA VAL A 505 7.06 -22.77 -0.42
C VAL A 505 8.49 -22.89 -0.91
N ALA A 506 8.67 -23.41 -2.13
CA ALA A 506 10.00 -23.57 -2.72
C ALA A 506 10.73 -22.22 -2.91
N ALA A 507 10.00 -21.14 -3.23
CA ALA A 507 10.58 -19.82 -3.37
C ALA A 507 11.05 -19.22 -2.03
N LEU A 508 10.33 -19.47 -0.95
CA LEU A 508 10.70 -19.05 0.41
C LEU A 508 11.91 -19.85 0.91
N GLN A 509 11.89 -21.17 0.74
CA GLN A 509 13.01 -22.05 1.14
C GLN A 509 14.31 -21.72 0.39
N ARG A 510 14.26 -21.43 -0.91
CA ARG A 510 15.43 -20.96 -1.68
C ARG A 510 16.03 -19.66 -1.15
N ARG A 511 15.27 -18.85 -0.43
CA ARG A 511 15.74 -17.63 0.24
C ARG A 511 16.28 -17.89 1.65
N GLY A 512 16.36 -19.14 2.09
CA GLY A 512 16.79 -19.52 3.42
C GLY A 512 15.73 -19.26 4.50
N ILE A 513 14.47 -19.05 4.12
CA ILE A 513 13.35 -18.86 5.05
C ILE A 513 12.77 -20.23 5.37
N MET A 514 12.69 -20.57 6.66
CA MET A 514 12.02 -21.78 7.12
C MET A 514 10.51 -21.67 6.83
N VAL A 515 9.91 -22.76 6.37
CA VAL A 515 8.47 -22.83 6.14
C VAL A 515 7.88 -23.97 6.92
N ALA A 516 6.87 -23.68 7.76
CA ALA A 516 6.13 -24.69 8.51
C ALA A 516 4.63 -24.52 8.30
N MET A 517 3.89 -25.62 8.48
CA MET A 517 2.44 -25.63 8.37
C MET A 517 1.82 -25.80 9.77
N VAL A 518 0.75 -25.06 10.04
CA VAL A 518 0.00 -25.13 11.30
C VAL A 518 -1.46 -25.43 10.95
N THR A 519 -2.06 -26.45 11.56
CA THR A 519 -3.44 -26.83 11.27
C THR A 519 -4.15 -27.43 12.48
N GLY A 520 -5.48 -27.26 12.53
CA GLY A 520 -6.34 -27.97 13.48
C GLY A 520 -6.65 -29.40 13.10
N ASP A 521 -6.32 -29.81 11.88
CA ASP A 521 -6.58 -31.17 11.38
C ASP A 521 -5.65 -32.20 12.00
N GLY A 522 -6.02 -33.48 11.87
CA GLY A 522 -5.19 -34.60 12.30
C GLY A 522 -3.86 -34.67 11.56
N ALA A 523 -2.87 -35.36 12.16
CA ALA A 523 -1.52 -35.41 11.64
C ALA A 523 -1.41 -35.98 10.22
N ARG A 524 -2.15 -37.06 9.89
CA ARG A 524 -2.05 -37.72 8.59
C ARG A 524 -2.52 -36.84 7.42
N PRO A 525 -3.74 -36.22 7.44
CA PRO A 525 -4.16 -35.29 6.39
C PRO A 525 -3.22 -34.08 6.26
N ALA A 526 -2.68 -33.61 7.38
CA ALA A 526 -1.70 -32.52 7.39
C ALA A 526 -0.41 -32.92 6.67
N ASP A 527 0.15 -34.11 7.00
CA ASP A 527 1.38 -34.62 6.37
C ASP A 527 1.21 -34.88 4.87
N ALA A 528 0.00 -35.31 4.44
CA ALA A 528 -0.30 -35.51 3.02
C ALA A 528 -0.18 -34.20 2.23
N ILE A 529 -0.81 -33.13 2.71
CA ILE A 529 -0.73 -31.80 2.09
C ILE A 529 0.70 -31.23 2.17
N ALA A 530 1.37 -31.37 3.33
CA ALA A 530 2.74 -30.91 3.52
C ALA A 530 3.71 -31.51 2.50
N ARG A 531 3.61 -32.81 2.25
CA ARG A 531 4.40 -33.48 1.21
C ARG A 531 4.15 -32.95 -0.19
N LEU A 532 2.86 -32.69 -0.54
CA LEU A 532 2.50 -32.15 -1.85
C LEU A 532 3.06 -30.74 -2.08
N VAL A 533 3.11 -29.91 -1.04
CA VAL A 533 3.62 -28.52 -1.14
C VAL A 533 5.10 -28.38 -0.79
N GLY A 534 5.78 -29.46 -0.29
CA GLY A 534 7.20 -29.46 0.02
C GLY A 534 7.54 -28.88 1.40
N ILE A 535 6.63 -28.95 2.37
CA ILE A 535 6.84 -28.55 3.77
C ILE A 535 7.25 -29.77 4.57
N THR A 536 8.30 -29.64 5.39
CA THR A 536 8.81 -30.72 6.26
C THR A 536 8.38 -30.57 7.72
N GLU A 537 8.09 -29.36 8.17
CA GLU A 537 7.72 -29.07 9.55
C GLU A 537 6.20 -28.83 9.65
N VAL A 538 5.51 -29.67 10.40
CA VAL A 538 4.05 -29.69 10.52
C VAL A 538 3.63 -29.66 11.97
N HIS A 539 2.76 -28.72 12.33
CA HIS A 539 2.10 -28.65 13.62
C HIS A 539 0.61 -28.96 13.41
N ALA A 540 0.23 -30.22 13.66
CA ALA A 540 -1.15 -30.71 13.53
C ALA A 540 -1.89 -30.68 14.87
N GLU A 541 -3.22 -30.83 14.84
CA GLU A 541 -4.12 -30.86 16.01
C GLU A 541 -4.02 -29.61 16.89
N VAL A 542 -3.79 -28.45 16.27
CA VAL A 542 -3.58 -27.16 16.93
C VAL A 542 -4.88 -26.39 17.04
N THR A 543 -5.35 -26.12 18.25
CA THR A 543 -6.50 -25.23 18.46
C THR A 543 -6.15 -23.77 18.13
N PRO A 544 -7.13 -22.89 17.81
CA PRO A 544 -6.87 -21.48 17.51
C PRO A 544 -6.01 -20.75 18.55
N ALA A 545 -6.27 -20.99 19.83
CA ALA A 545 -5.47 -20.41 20.92
C ALA A 545 -4.01 -20.90 20.94
N LYS A 546 -3.76 -22.16 20.57
CA LYS A 546 -2.41 -22.73 20.51
C LYS A 546 -1.63 -22.25 19.29
N LYS A 547 -2.28 -21.78 18.20
CA LYS A 547 -1.58 -21.20 17.04
C LYS A 547 -0.72 -20.00 17.44
N ALA A 548 -1.25 -19.10 18.27
CA ALA A 548 -0.47 -17.97 18.81
C ALA A 548 0.70 -18.42 19.71
N ALA A 549 0.53 -19.51 20.47
CA ALA A 549 1.59 -20.07 21.30
C ALA A 549 2.75 -20.63 20.45
N ILE A 550 2.46 -21.24 19.29
CA ILE A 550 3.49 -21.68 18.33
C ILE A 550 4.28 -20.48 17.81
N VAL A 551 3.60 -19.40 17.42
CA VAL A 551 4.27 -18.16 17.01
C VAL A 551 5.21 -17.67 18.11
N MET A 552 4.74 -17.60 19.38
CA MET A 552 5.56 -17.20 20.53
C MET A 552 6.76 -18.13 20.75
N ALA A 553 6.61 -19.45 20.55
CA ALA A 553 7.69 -20.40 20.71
C ALA A 553 8.85 -20.15 19.72
N TYR A 554 8.55 -19.82 18.45
CA TYR A 554 9.58 -19.41 17.49
C TYR A 554 10.19 -18.05 17.85
N GLN A 555 9.38 -17.09 18.33
CA GLN A 555 9.86 -15.79 18.78
C GLN A 555 10.81 -15.91 19.98
N GLN A 556 10.53 -16.80 20.93
CA GLN A 556 11.43 -17.10 22.08
C GLN A 556 12.77 -17.70 21.65
N GLN A 557 12.82 -18.37 20.50
CA GLN A 557 14.06 -18.84 19.87
C GLN A 557 14.81 -17.73 19.12
N GLY A 558 14.32 -16.48 19.16
CA GLY A 558 14.91 -15.34 18.46
C GLY A 558 14.56 -15.27 16.97
N LYS A 559 13.59 -16.07 16.49
CA LYS A 559 13.13 -16.06 15.10
C LYS A 559 12.05 -15.00 14.88
N ARG A 560 12.11 -14.30 13.76
CA ARG A 560 11.06 -13.37 13.30
C ARG A 560 10.05 -14.13 12.47
N VAL A 561 8.82 -14.12 12.89
CA VAL A 561 7.75 -14.96 12.35
C VAL A 561 6.83 -14.15 11.43
N CYS A 562 6.57 -14.68 10.24
CA CYS A 562 5.44 -14.30 9.43
C CYS A 562 4.36 -15.39 9.58
N PHE A 563 3.17 -15.03 10.04
CA PHE A 563 2.04 -15.95 10.06
C PHE A 563 1.10 -15.61 8.91
N VAL A 564 0.67 -16.64 8.18
CA VAL A 564 -0.19 -16.52 7.00
C VAL A 564 -1.43 -17.37 7.22
N GLY A 565 -2.61 -16.77 7.20
CA GLY A 565 -3.88 -17.45 7.45
C GLY A 565 -5.07 -16.77 6.77
N ASP A 566 -6.27 -17.35 6.88
CA ASP A 566 -7.52 -16.80 6.35
C ASP A 566 -8.18 -15.77 7.28
N GLY A 567 -7.74 -15.70 8.52
CA GLY A 567 -8.03 -14.67 9.51
C GLY A 567 -9.19 -14.91 10.46
N VAL A 568 -10.10 -15.85 10.22
CA VAL A 568 -11.25 -16.06 11.12
C VAL A 568 -10.80 -16.76 12.41
N ASN A 569 -10.11 -17.88 12.25
CA ASN A 569 -9.59 -18.69 13.36
C ASN A 569 -8.16 -18.31 13.75
N ASP A 570 -7.49 -17.52 12.94
CA ASP A 570 -6.06 -17.20 13.02
C ASP A 570 -5.78 -15.83 13.62
N ALA A 571 -6.81 -15.06 13.94
CA ALA A 571 -6.69 -13.68 14.44
C ALA A 571 -5.65 -13.52 15.58
N PRO A 572 -5.60 -14.39 16.60
CA PRO A 572 -4.59 -14.28 17.64
C PRO A 572 -3.16 -14.52 17.14
N ALA A 573 -2.95 -15.47 16.20
CA ALA A 573 -1.64 -15.78 15.63
C ALA A 573 -1.18 -14.68 14.66
N LEU A 574 -2.09 -14.14 13.86
CA LEU A 574 -1.84 -12.99 12.96
C LEU A 574 -1.41 -11.74 13.74
N ALA A 575 -2.08 -11.46 14.85
CA ALA A 575 -1.75 -10.32 15.72
C ALA A 575 -0.44 -10.52 16.49
N GLN A 576 -0.08 -11.77 16.87
CA GLN A 576 1.12 -12.10 17.60
C GLN A 576 2.37 -12.04 16.72
N ALA A 577 2.29 -12.42 15.45
CA ALA A 577 3.42 -12.44 14.54
C ALA A 577 3.98 -11.04 14.25
N GLU A 578 5.30 -10.92 14.03
CA GLU A 578 5.91 -9.68 13.55
C GLU A 578 5.31 -9.21 12.23
N SER A 579 4.89 -10.18 11.39
CA SER A 579 4.22 -9.93 10.12
C SER A 579 3.03 -10.87 9.97
N GLY A 580 1.85 -10.42 10.37
CA GLY A 580 0.60 -11.15 10.10
C GLY A 580 0.10 -10.83 8.69
N VAL A 581 -0.14 -11.87 7.89
CA VAL A 581 -0.62 -11.79 6.50
C VAL A 581 -1.93 -12.57 6.38
N ALA A 582 -3.03 -11.88 6.09
CA ALA A 582 -4.31 -12.51 5.78
C ALA A 582 -4.42 -12.76 4.26
N ILE A 583 -4.86 -13.96 3.86
CA ILE A 583 -5.12 -14.34 2.46
C ILE A 583 -6.62 -14.37 2.18
N GLY A 584 -7.02 -13.85 1.01
CA GLY A 584 -8.40 -13.84 0.52
C GLY A 584 -9.21 -12.64 0.99
N THR A 585 -10.40 -12.48 0.41
CA THR A 585 -11.39 -11.46 0.78
C THR A 585 -12.07 -11.80 2.13
N GLY A 586 -11.27 -12.28 3.08
CA GLY A 586 -11.73 -12.76 4.37
C GLY A 586 -12.48 -11.68 5.15
N THR A 587 -13.32 -12.13 6.04
CA THR A 587 -14.20 -11.37 6.93
C THR A 587 -13.50 -10.15 7.56
N ASP A 588 -14.29 -9.15 7.94
CA ASP A 588 -13.83 -7.95 8.68
C ASP A 588 -12.91 -8.27 9.87
N VAL A 589 -13.06 -9.46 10.48
CA VAL A 589 -12.23 -9.95 11.60
C VAL A 589 -10.80 -10.26 11.16
N ALA A 590 -10.61 -10.86 9.97
CA ALA A 590 -9.30 -11.12 9.39
C ALA A 590 -8.58 -9.81 9.06
N ALA A 591 -9.31 -8.91 8.41
CA ALA A 591 -8.83 -7.57 8.09
C ALA A 591 -8.45 -6.81 9.38
N ALA A 592 -9.18 -7.01 10.50
CA ALA A 592 -8.89 -6.34 11.76
C ALA A 592 -7.60 -6.83 12.45
N SER A 593 -7.21 -8.07 12.26
CA SER A 593 -6.13 -8.73 13.01
C SER A 593 -4.80 -8.79 12.27
N ALA A 594 -4.81 -8.80 10.92
CA ALA A 594 -3.61 -8.85 10.11
C ALA A 594 -3.03 -7.45 9.82
N GLY A 595 -1.72 -7.35 9.82
CA GLY A 595 -1.00 -6.13 9.42
C GLY A 595 -0.91 -5.96 7.89
N ILE A 596 -1.03 -7.07 7.16
CA ILE A 596 -1.02 -7.12 5.68
C ILE A 596 -2.18 -7.99 5.23
N MET A 597 -2.90 -7.55 4.21
CA MET A 597 -3.99 -8.31 3.61
C MET A 597 -3.72 -8.53 2.12
N LEU A 598 -3.94 -9.75 1.65
CA LEU A 598 -3.87 -10.14 0.25
C LEU A 598 -5.30 -10.24 -0.29
N VAL A 599 -5.62 -9.45 -1.29
CA VAL A 599 -6.96 -9.42 -1.90
C VAL A 599 -7.24 -10.70 -2.68
N GLY A 600 -6.21 -11.27 -3.32
CA GLY A 600 -6.27 -12.58 -3.97
C GLY A 600 -5.98 -13.72 -3.00
N ASP A 601 -6.16 -14.93 -3.49
CA ASP A 601 -5.98 -16.16 -2.72
C ASP A 601 -4.71 -16.96 -3.11
N ASP A 602 -3.80 -16.35 -3.89
CA ASP A 602 -2.54 -16.94 -4.34
C ASP A 602 -1.45 -16.89 -3.24
N PRO A 603 -0.95 -18.04 -2.74
CA PRO A 603 0.13 -18.06 -1.75
C PRO A 603 1.45 -17.42 -2.23
N GLN A 604 1.67 -17.29 -3.55
CA GLN A 604 2.84 -16.59 -4.08
C GLN A 604 2.85 -15.10 -3.74
N ALA A 605 1.69 -14.51 -3.42
CA ALA A 605 1.62 -13.13 -2.96
C ALA A 605 2.43 -12.89 -1.67
N VAL A 606 2.59 -13.90 -0.80
CA VAL A 606 3.46 -13.82 0.39
C VAL A 606 4.93 -13.59 -0.02
N VAL A 607 5.39 -14.28 -1.05
CA VAL A 607 6.74 -14.09 -1.60
C VAL A 607 6.90 -12.67 -2.16
N ARG A 608 5.85 -12.15 -2.84
CA ARG A 608 5.81 -10.77 -3.36
C ARG A 608 5.88 -9.74 -2.22
N VAL A 609 5.14 -9.95 -1.11
CA VAL A 609 5.20 -9.10 0.09
C VAL A 609 6.62 -8.99 0.62
N ILE A 610 7.28 -10.13 0.86
CA ILE A 610 8.64 -10.18 1.40
C ILE A 610 9.64 -9.50 0.45
N THR A 611 9.53 -9.77 -0.86
CA THR A 611 10.40 -9.17 -1.87
C THR A 611 10.23 -7.65 -1.94
N LEU A 612 8.99 -7.16 -1.93
CA LEU A 612 8.71 -5.73 -1.95
C LEU A 612 9.18 -5.05 -0.65
N ALA A 613 8.99 -5.67 0.51
CA ALA A 613 9.48 -5.16 1.78
C ALA A 613 11.02 -5.03 1.80
N GLN A 614 11.74 -6.04 1.29
CA GLN A 614 13.20 -6.01 1.16
C GLN A 614 13.68 -4.91 0.21
N ALA A 615 13.05 -4.79 -0.97
CA ALA A 615 13.39 -3.76 -1.95
C ALA A 615 13.12 -2.36 -1.41
N THR A 616 11.97 -2.16 -0.75
CA THR A 616 11.59 -0.91 -0.08
C THR A 616 12.63 -0.48 0.94
N TYR A 617 12.99 -1.37 1.85
CA TYR A 617 13.99 -1.08 2.88
C TYR A 617 15.35 -0.74 2.29
N ARG A 618 15.83 -1.50 1.28
CA ARG A 618 17.09 -1.22 0.59
C ARG A 618 17.10 0.17 0.00
N LYS A 619 16.01 0.61 -0.63
CA LYS A 619 15.88 1.95 -1.18
C LYS A 619 15.83 3.04 -0.11
N MET A 620 15.15 2.77 1.02
CA MET A 620 15.16 3.68 2.17
C MET A 620 16.57 3.89 2.72
N VAL A 621 17.32 2.80 2.94
CA VAL A 621 18.71 2.88 3.43
C VAL A 621 19.61 3.62 2.43
N GLN A 622 19.51 3.32 1.13
CA GLN A 622 20.26 4.05 0.10
C GLN A 622 19.98 5.54 0.15
N ASN A 623 18.71 5.94 0.25
CA ASN A 623 18.32 7.34 0.31
C ASN A 623 18.81 8.03 1.60
N LEU A 624 18.74 7.32 2.73
CA LEU A 624 19.28 7.83 4.00
C LEU A 624 20.80 8.02 3.93
N CYS A 625 21.53 7.06 3.36
CA CYS A 625 22.98 7.16 3.17
C CYS A 625 23.36 8.34 2.24
N TRP A 626 22.61 8.55 1.16
CA TRP A 626 22.83 9.70 0.26
C TRP A 626 22.52 11.02 0.98
N GLY A 627 21.37 11.12 1.67
CA GLY A 627 20.95 12.34 2.36
C GLY A 627 21.81 12.72 3.54
N ALA A 628 22.28 11.74 4.33
CA ALA A 628 23.18 11.98 5.47
C ALA A 628 24.65 12.11 5.03
N GLY A 629 25.12 11.26 4.10
CA GLY A 629 26.48 11.22 3.62
C GLY A 629 26.91 12.52 2.92
N TYR A 630 25.98 13.12 2.18
CA TYR A 630 26.17 14.43 1.59
C TYR A 630 26.57 15.47 2.66
N ASN A 631 25.79 15.55 3.74
CA ASN A 631 26.04 16.52 4.81
C ASN A 631 27.40 16.31 5.51
N VAL A 632 27.79 15.05 5.74
CA VAL A 632 29.08 14.71 6.35
C VAL A 632 30.25 15.20 5.51
N LEU A 633 30.14 15.11 4.18
CA LEU A 633 31.19 15.55 3.24
C LEU A 633 31.21 17.08 3.08
N MET A 634 30.02 17.68 2.97
CA MET A 634 29.91 19.09 2.60
C MET A 634 30.08 20.06 3.79
N LEU A 635 29.79 19.64 5.02
CA LEU A 635 29.96 20.49 6.22
C LEU A 635 31.39 20.96 6.41
N PRO A 636 32.45 20.10 6.38
CA PRO A 636 33.83 20.56 6.48
C PRO A 636 34.25 21.52 5.34
N LEU A 637 33.75 21.23 4.12
CA LEU A 637 34.02 22.07 2.94
C LEU A 637 33.37 23.47 3.10
N ALA A 638 32.13 23.50 3.57
CA ALA A 638 31.41 24.75 3.88
C ALA A 638 32.07 25.55 5.01
N ALA A 639 32.61 24.85 6.01
CA ALA A 639 33.40 25.48 7.09
C ALA A 639 34.73 26.06 6.60
N GLY A 640 35.17 25.74 5.37
CA GLY A 640 36.38 26.31 4.79
C GLY A 640 37.64 25.52 5.06
N VAL A 641 37.58 24.22 5.36
CA VAL A 641 38.75 23.35 5.60
C VAL A 641 39.72 23.37 4.41
N LEU A 642 39.20 23.50 3.18
CA LEU A 642 40.01 23.57 1.97
C LEU A 642 40.29 25.01 1.49
N ALA A 643 39.93 26.02 2.26
CA ALA A 643 40.24 27.43 1.92
C ALA A 643 41.74 27.71 1.75
N PRO A 644 42.68 27.10 2.55
CA PRO A 644 44.11 27.27 2.34
C PRO A 644 44.63 26.82 0.96
N VAL A 645 43.94 25.89 0.33
CA VAL A 645 44.25 25.40 -1.06
C VAL A 645 43.41 26.10 -2.12
N GLY A 646 42.69 27.18 -1.77
CA GLY A 646 41.92 28.01 -2.72
C GLY A 646 40.51 27.49 -3.01
N VAL A 647 40.05 26.41 -2.37
CA VAL A 647 38.69 25.87 -2.56
C VAL A 647 37.74 26.47 -1.54
N VAL A 648 36.84 27.30 -2.01
CA VAL A 648 35.83 28.01 -1.22
C VAL A 648 34.46 27.80 -1.78
N ILE A 649 33.52 27.33 -0.95
CA ILE A 649 32.14 27.12 -1.34
C ILE A 649 31.30 28.32 -0.91
N SER A 650 30.55 28.90 -1.86
CA SER A 650 29.57 29.94 -1.56
C SER A 650 28.23 29.36 -1.10
N PRO A 651 27.39 30.13 -0.38
CA PRO A 651 26.04 29.71 -0.01
C PRO A 651 25.19 29.25 -1.20
N ALA A 652 25.31 29.91 -2.35
CA ALA A 652 24.60 29.58 -3.58
C ALA A 652 25.01 28.20 -4.13
N ILE A 653 26.32 27.92 -4.20
CA ILE A 653 26.80 26.59 -4.60
C ILE A 653 26.31 25.52 -3.63
N GLY A 654 26.36 25.79 -2.32
CA GLY A 654 25.81 24.91 -1.29
C GLY A 654 24.33 24.57 -1.52
N ALA A 655 23.52 25.56 -1.85
CA ALA A 655 22.09 25.39 -2.14
C ALA A 655 21.86 24.55 -3.42
N VAL A 656 22.64 24.75 -4.48
CA VAL A 656 22.59 23.94 -5.72
C VAL A 656 22.90 22.47 -5.44
N VAL A 657 24.00 22.19 -4.73
CA VAL A 657 24.42 20.81 -4.43
C VAL A 657 23.40 20.11 -3.50
N MET A 658 22.85 20.84 -2.53
CA MET A 658 21.77 20.36 -1.68
C MET A 658 20.51 19.98 -2.50
N SER A 659 20.09 20.84 -3.43
CA SER A 659 18.93 20.57 -4.29
C SER A 659 19.19 19.38 -5.22
N LEU A 660 20.43 19.24 -5.72
CA LEU A 660 20.83 18.08 -6.53
C LEU A 660 20.74 16.78 -5.72
N SER A 661 21.17 16.80 -4.44
CA SER A 661 21.04 15.66 -3.54
C SER A 661 19.56 15.22 -3.40
N THR A 662 18.63 16.16 -3.31
CA THR A 662 17.19 15.88 -3.25
C THR A 662 16.68 15.22 -4.55
N ILE A 663 17.14 15.71 -5.69
CA ILE A 663 16.79 15.10 -7.00
C ILE A 663 17.32 13.66 -7.09
N ILE A 664 18.54 13.40 -6.65
CA ILE A 664 19.13 12.05 -6.62
C ILE A 664 18.30 11.11 -5.73
N VAL A 665 17.92 11.54 -4.53
CA VAL A 665 17.08 10.78 -3.61
C VAL A 665 15.72 10.48 -4.24
N ALA A 666 15.09 11.47 -4.87
CA ALA A 666 13.81 11.30 -5.56
C ALA A 666 13.92 10.33 -6.74
N ALA A 667 14.95 10.46 -7.57
CA ALA A 667 15.20 9.55 -8.70
C ALA A 667 15.46 8.12 -8.22
N ASN A 668 16.28 7.94 -7.17
CA ASN A 668 16.54 6.61 -6.60
C ASN A 668 15.26 5.97 -6.03
N ALA A 669 14.38 6.74 -5.40
CA ALA A 669 13.08 6.25 -4.93
C ALA A 669 12.21 5.77 -6.10
N GLN A 670 12.17 6.50 -7.23
CA GLN A 670 11.40 6.11 -8.42
C GLN A 670 11.92 4.79 -9.06
N LEU A 671 13.19 4.47 -8.89
CA LEU A 671 13.73 3.18 -9.36
C LEU A 671 13.08 1.97 -8.66
N LEU A 672 12.42 2.16 -7.50
CA LEU A 672 11.64 1.09 -6.87
C LEU A 672 10.54 0.56 -7.80
N ARG A 673 9.94 1.40 -8.65
CA ARG A 673 8.92 1.00 -9.64
C ARG A 673 9.42 0.00 -10.68
N ARG A 674 10.75 -0.02 -10.91
CA ARG A 674 11.40 -0.97 -11.84
C ARG A 674 11.78 -2.30 -11.17
N THR A 675 11.60 -2.39 -9.86
CA THR A 675 11.87 -3.64 -9.14
C THR A 675 10.79 -4.64 -9.52
N VAL A 676 11.21 -5.70 -10.20
CA VAL A 676 10.33 -6.83 -10.54
C VAL A 676 10.06 -7.59 -9.25
N VAL A 677 8.81 -7.59 -8.84
CA VAL A 677 8.31 -8.32 -7.66
C VAL A 677 7.32 -9.36 -8.11
#